data_b9c3754a0eb0306231e2cd338c461185
#
_entry.id   b9c3754a0eb0306231e2cd338c461185
#
_cell.length_a   1.000
_cell.length_b   1.000
_cell.length_c   1.000
_cell.angle_alpha   90.00
_cell.angle_beta   90.00
_cell.angle_gamma   90.00
#
_symmetry.space_group_name_H-M   'P 1'
#
loop_
_entity.id
_entity.type
_entity.pdbx_description
1 polymer ?
#
loop_
_entity_poly.entity_id
_entity_poly.type
_entity_poly.pdbx_seq_one_letter_code
_entity_poly.pdbx_strand_id
1 'polypeptide(L)'
;MTAKISLCMIVKNEEKNIGRCLQSVADVVDEIIVIDTGSSDKTSKIAQTFGAKVQSFIWNDNFSDARNASLDLATGEWIFFLDADEELSPESGVVLRGATENGDVEGYFNKIISYTGNEACPERSGDVVFRLFRNKPEYRFRNAIHEQICDVISEQNNQMSYPLLEGLVICHYGYLNSHIQEKDKKRRNLVLLEKELMNKPQDSLVRFHYAVELYRMGENLLAAKEFEKVSEEINPQEVIYGPKLMRYIVSAYYGGKELVGALNALQRGLALFPDYADLYHLGGGIYYEVREYGAAYEYFQKALHTPKQPVHYASLYGLQGWKSYYYLGQIAEKFCNEEEALRYYIDSFRENSNFITALNRIITILQPRSDPDYATYAINKICDLSIPQGKLLIGELLFNHSAYGAALAYFEVVPNEFFTPQFSLHRAICLIQLRRSLEALHLLDSIDEDEQLSFIAKLNKLLCFWLEGNRLKVRAISAELLAVGLSEDTAAVIELLSNTYTKQKEFKYIGSEGMTLLLEIVKRTLDLGAIKRCSLLLSGVSSQSMVEYYLVFGEFFYQYGHVNIAEEYLKQHMEQNSEDAAAYFLLAEIKKEQELYFDAIDYYQKALQFDPKEPKYYIKLIQLYEKVRAELLKEAVVKYPEFPIFGTLLEEAEK
;
A
#
# COMPACT_ATOMS: atom_id res chain seq x y z
N MET A 1 3.60 30.20 -41.20
CA MET A 1 3.97 28.76 -41.24
C MET A 1 4.15 28.35 -39.80
N THR A 2 3.60 27.23 -39.42
CA THR A 2 3.82 26.68 -38.06
C THR A 2 5.29 26.29 -37.91
N ALA A 3 5.90 26.63 -36.79
CA ALA A 3 7.30 26.31 -36.50
C ALA A 3 7.53 24.79 -36.53
N LYS A 4 8.64 24.36 -37.11
CA LYS A 4 8.99 22.93 -37.15
C LYS A 4 9.54 22.44 -35.82
N ILE A 5 9.09 21.25 -35.40
CA ILE A 5 9.50 20.59 -34.17
C ILE A 5 10.27 19.31 -34.51
N SER A 6 11.51 19.19 -34.02
CA SER A 6 12.27 17.94 -34.06
C SER A 6 12.12 17.21 -32.73
N LEU A 7 11.62 15.95 -32.74
CA LEU A 7 11.76 15.05 -31.62
C LEU A 7 13.19 14.49 -31.62
N CYS A 8 13.89 14.64 -30.50
CA CYS A 8 15.23 14.09 -30.26
C CYS A 8 15.16 13.03 -29.16
N MET A 9 15.73 11.86 -29.40
CA MET A 9 15.69 10.73 -28.47
C MET A 9 17.00 9.96 -28.48
N ILE A 10 17.44 9.48 -27.31
CA ILE A 10 18.51 8.51 -27.16
C ILE A 10 17.95 7.19 -26.65
N VAL A 11 18.38 6.06 -27.19
CA VAL A 11 17.80 4.76 -26.89
C VAL A 11 18.83 3.66 -26.70
N LYS A 12 18.49 2.66 -25.86
CA LYS A 12 19.21 1.39 -25.76
C LYS A 12 18.29 0.29 -25.23
N ASN A 13 17.98 -0.72 -26.06
CA ASN A 13 17.15 -1.88 -25.70
C ASN A 13 15.75 -1.50 -25.15
N GLU A 14 15.02 -0.73 -25.92
CA GLU A 14 13.68 -0.21 -25.58
C GLU A 14 12.57 -0.75 -26.49
N GLU A 15 12.71 -1.97 -27.04
CA GLU A 15 11.74 -2.54 -28.00
C GLU A 15 10.31 -2.62 -27.44
N LYS A 16 10.14 -2.71 -26.13
CA LYS A 16 8.84 -2.77 -25.44
C LYS A 16 8.15 -1.39 -25.31
N ASN A 17 8.92 -0.32 -25.27
CA ASN A 17 8.47 1.02 -24.90
C ASN A 17 8.43 1.99 -26.09
N ILE A 18 9.46 1.96 -26.94
CA ILE A 18 9.67 2.96 -28.01
C ILE A 18 8.47 3.10 -28.94
N GLY A 19 7.74 2.02 -29.24
CA GLY A 19 6.56 2.06 -30.11
C GLY A 19 5.46 2.93 -29.53
N ARG A 20 5.15 2.78 -28.23
CA ARG A 20 4.15 3.59 -27.51
C ARG A 20 4.57 5.07 -27.46
N CYS A 21 5.84 5.33 -27.12
CA CYS A 21 6.39 6.68 -27.08
C CYS A 21 6.23 7.38 -28.43
N LEU A 22 6.71 6.77 -29.51
CA LEU A 22 6.65 7.38 -30.85
C LEU A 22 5.22 7.54 -31.36
N GLN A 23 4.32 6.59 -31.07
CA GLN A 23 2.91 6.69 -31.43
C GLN A 23 2.24 7.92 -30.79
N SER A 24 2.62 8.30 -29.57
CA SER A 24 2.05 9.45 -28.86
C SER A 24 2.42 10.81 -29.45
N VAL A 25 3.48 10.88 -30.27
CA VAL A 25 4.03 12.14 -30.80
C VAL A 25 4.09 12.20 -32.33
N ALA A 26 3.85 11.08 -33.03
CA ALA A 26 4.02 10.99 -34.49
C ALA A 26 3.25 12.06 -35.29
N ASP A 27 2.01 12.38 -34.86
CA ASP A 27 1.17 13.40 -35.52
C ASP A 27 1.44 14.83 -34.98
N VAL A 28 2.35 14.99 -34.01
CA VAL A 28 2.61 16.25 -33.32
C VAL A 28 3.93 16.86 -33.75
N VAL A 29 4.95 16.07 -34.10
CA VAL A 29 6.29 16.53 -34.48
C VAL A 29 6.51 16.45 -36.00
N ASP A 30 7.47 17.20 -36.54
CA ASP A 30 7.73 17.25 -37.99
C ASP A 30 8.88 16.32 -38.40
N GLU A 31 9.77 15.96 -37.49
CA GLU A 31 10.81 14.95 -37.70
C GLU A 31 11.12 14.21 -36.39
N ILE A 32 11.60 12.98 -36.52
CA ILE A 32 11.99 12.13 -35.40
C ILE A 32 13.45 11.71 -35.60
N ILE A 33 14.29 11.98 -34.59
CA ILE A 33 15.71 11.67 -34.56
C ILE A 33 15.98 10.74 -33.38
N VAL A 34 16.52 9.57 -33.66
CA VAL A 34 16.82 8.55 -32.65
C VAL A 34 18.31 8.22 -32.71
N ILE A 35 19.00 8.44 -31.61
CA ILE A 35 20.39 8.05 -31.40
C ILE A 35 20.41 6.71 -30.66
N ASP A 36 20.83 5.66 -31.34
CA ASP A 36 20.95 4.32 -30.78
C ASP A 36 22.35 4.12 -30.18
N THR A 37 22.41 3.99 -28.87
CA THR A 37 23.66 3.83 -28.10
C THR A 37 24.11 2.37 -27.95
N GLY A 38 23.65 1.49 -28.85
CA GLY A 38 24.06 0.10 -28.94
C GLY A 38 22.98 -0.88 -28.50
N SER A 39 21.78 -0.79 -29.10
CA SER A 39 20.70 -1.74 -28.91
C SER A 39 21.02 -3.08 -29.58
N SER A 40 20.65 -4.17 -28.93
CA SER A 40 20.76 -5.55 -29.43
C SER A 40 19.40 -6.17 -29.78
N ASP A 41 18.31 -5.46 -29.51
CA ASP A 41 16.93 -5.84 -29.74
C ASP A 41 16.33 -5.15 -30.99
N LYS A 42 15.00 -5.10 -31.10
CA LYS A 42 14.31 -4.51 -32.25
C LYS A 42 14.10 -2.99 -32.15
N THR A 43 14.68 -2.31 -31.16
CA THR A 43 14.47 -0.87 -30.89
C THR A 43 14.63 -0.02 -32.15
N SER A 44 15.78 -0.10 -32.85
CA SER A 44 16.07 0.69 -34.04
C SER A 44 15.12 0.37 -35.21
N LYS A 45 14.71 -0.90 -35.37
CA LYS A 45 13.75 -1.30 -36.40
C LYS A 45 12.37 -0.72 -36.16
N ILE A 46 11.90 -0.73 -34.91
CA ILE A 46 10.63 -0.15 -34.51
C ILE A 46 10.64 1.36 -34.77
N ALA A 47 11.69 2.08 -34.36
CA ALA A 47 11.82 3.51 -34.60
C ALA A 47 11.71 3.85 -36.11
N GLN A 48 12.35 3.08 -36.98
CA GLN A 48 12.30 3.26 -38.44
C GLN A 48 10.87 3.11 -38.99
N THR A 49 10.00 2.29 -38.40
CA THR A 49 8.59 2.17 -38.85
C THR A 49 7.79 3.45 -38.64
N PHE A 50 8.21 4.32 -37.72
CA PHE A 50 7.64 5.67 -37.50
C PHE A 50 8.33 6.76 -38.35
N GLY A 51 9.20 6.41 -39.29
CA GLY A 51 9.91 7.37 -40.14
C GLY A 51 11.10 8.07 -39.43
N ALA A 52 11.54 7.53 -38.29
CA ALA A 52 12.64 8.11 -37.55
C ALA A 52 13.98 7.98 -38.31
N LYS A 53 14.79 9.04 -38.28
CA LYS A 53 16.20 9.01 -38.66
C LYS A 53 16.98 8.38 -37.52
N VAL A 54 17.40 7.12 -37.70
CA VAL A 54 18.15 6.37 -36.67
C VAL A 54 19.65 6.45 -36.98
N GLN A 55 20.45 6.92 -36.00
CA GLN A 55 21.90 6.94 -36.08
C GLN A 55 22.53 6.19 -34.90
N SER A 56 23.50 5.33 -35.18
CA SER A 56 24.27 4.63 -34.14
C SER A 56 25.30 5.57 -33.50
N PHE A 57 25.44 5.47 -32.19
CA PHE A 57 26.40 6.21 -31.38
C PHE A 57 27.20 5.25 -30.50
N ILE A 58 28.53 5.41 -30.51
CA ILE A 58 29.40 4.61 -29.63
C ILE A 58 29.32 5.18 -28.22
N TRP A 59 28.76 4.41 -27.31
CA TRP A 59 28.59 4.83 -25.94
C TRP A 59 29.92 5.09 -25.23
N ASN A 60 30.03 6.26 -24.62
CA ASN A 60 31.23 6.77 -23.95
C ASN A 60 30.99 7.18 -22.49
N ASP A 61 29.99 6.62 -21.83
CA ASP A 61 29.57 6.96 -20.46
C ASP A 61 29.13 8.42 -20.25
N ASN A 62 28.66 9.07 -21.30
CA ASN A 62 28.21 10.47 -21.30
C ASN A 62 26.88 10.61 -22.04
N PHE A 63 25.80 10.84 -21.30
CA PHE A 63 24.47 11.06 -21.86
C PHE A 63 24.38 12.34 -22.67
N SER A 64 25.04 13.44 -22.23
CA SER A 64 25.04 14.70 -22.96
C SER A 64 25.63 14.57 -24.37
N ASP A 65 26.69 13.79 -24.56
CA ASP A 65 27.28 13.60 -25.87
C ASP A 65 26.31 12.91 -26.83
N ALA A 66 25.59 11.88 -26.34
CA ALA A 66 24.58 11.20 -27.13
C ALA A 66 23.38 12.10 -27.46
N ARG A 67 22.89 12.92 -26.49
CA ARG A 67 21.85 13.91 -26.76
C ARG A 67 22.31 14.99 -27.74
N ASN A 68 23.50 15.53 -27.58
CA ASN A 68 24.07 16.52 -28.48
C ASN A 68 24.19 15.99 -29.93
N ALA A 69 24.54 14.70 -30.11
CA ALA A 69 24.52 14.05 -31.41
C ALA A 69 23.11 14.06 -32.05
N SER A 70 22.03 13.99 -31.27
CA SER A 70 20.67 14.14 -31.79
C SER A 70 20.37 15.57 -32.22
N LEU A 71 20.88 16.57 -31.46
CA LEU A 71 20.71 18.00 -31.81
C LEU A 71 21.43 18.38 -33.10
N ASP A 72 22.59 17.77 -33.37
CA ASP A 72 23.36 18.01 -34.58
C ASP A 72 22.62 17.56 -35.88
N LEU A 73 21.66 16.63 -35.74
CA LEU A 73 20.84 16.12 -36.83
C LEU A 73 19.48 16.84 -36.96
N ALA A 74 19.11 17.60 -35.96
CA ALA A 74 17.82 18.27 -35.90
C ALA A 74 17.73 19.47 -36.85
N THR A 75 16.66 19.54 -37.63
CA THR A 75 16.43 20.65 -38.61
C THR A 75 15.26 21.55 -38.22
N GLY A 76 14.47 21.16 -37.22
CA GLY A 76 13.35 21.96 -36.69
C GLY A 76 13.83 23.22 -35.96
N GLU A 77 12.95 24.21 -35.86
CA GLU A 77 13.17 25.44 -35.09
C GLU A 77 13.10 25.20 -33.58
N TRP A 78 12.39 24.15 -33.20
CA TRP A 78 12.22 23.72 -31.82
C TRP A 78 12.68 22.30 -31.64
N ILE A 79 13.30 22.03 -30.50
CA ILE A 79 13.64 20.70 -30.02
C ILE A 79 12.62 20.29 -28.94
N PHE A 80 12.03 19.13 -29.12
CA PHE A 80 11.31 18.41 -28.09
C PHE A 80 12.03 17.09 -27.84
N PHE A 81 12.33 16.73 -26.59
CA PHE A 81 12.98 15.46 -26.34
C PHE A 81 12.21 14.61 -25.33
N LEU A 82 12.15 13.31 -25.60
CA LEU A 82 11.55 12.28 -24.76
C LEU A 82 12.51 11.12 -24.60
N ASP A 83 12.38 10.43 -23.49
CA ASP A 83 12.96 9.11 -23.27
C ASP A 83 11.98 8.04 -23.79
N ALA A 84 12.49 6.84 -24.18
CA ALA A 84 11.65 5.83 -24.85
C ALA A 84 10.55 5.24 -23.94
N ASP A 85 10.71 5.35 -22.64
CA ASP A 85 9.74 4.93 -21.61
C ASP A 85 8.79 6.06 -21.17
N GLU A 86 8.80 7.18 -21.92
CA GLU A 86 7.88 8.31 -21.76
C GLU A 86 6.80 8.32 -22.84
N GLU A 87 5.67 8.98 -22.57
CA GLU A 87 4.54 9.13 -23.46
C GLU A 87 3.95 10.53 -23.33
N LEU A 88 3.70 11.20 -24.44
CA LEU A 88 2.98 12.47 -24.46
C LEU A 88 1.49 12.21 -24.21
N SER A 89 0.87 12.90 -23.24
CA SER A 89 -0.57 12.71 -23.02
C SER A 89 -1.39 13.22 -24.21
N PRO A 90 -2.55 12.62 -24.54
CA PRO A 90 -3.31 12.90 -25.78
C PRO A 90 -3.64 14.39 -25.98
N GLU A 91 -3.95 15.10 -24.89
CA GLU A 91 -4.34 16.51 -24.96
C GLU A 91 -3.14 17.47 -25.13
N SER A 92 -1.94 16.98 -24.83
CA SER A 92 -0.72 17.80 -24.82
C SER A 92 -0.20 18.17 -26.21
N GLY A 93 -0.59 17.45 -27.26
CA GLY A 93 -0.14 17.74 -28.62
C GLY A 93 -0.53 19.13 -29.12
N VAL A 94 -1.76 19.56 -28.81
CA VAL A 94 -2.25 20.91 -29.16
C VAL A 94 -1.50 21.98 -28.40
N VAL A 95 -1.21 21.73 -27.09
CA VAL A 95 -0.46 22.66 -26.24
C VAL A 95 0.98 22.79 -26.73
N LEU A 96 1.62 21.68 -27.10
CA LEU A 96 2.98 21.65 -27.62
C LEU A 96 3.09 22.50 -28.92
N ARG A 97 2.18 22.32 -29.85
CA ARG A 97 2.14 23.10 -31.09
C ARG A 97 1.89 24.58 -30.84
N GLY A 98 0.91 24.93 -30.00
CA GLY A 98 0.62 26.33 -29.67
C GLY A 98 1.80 27.04 -28.98
N ALA A 99 2.56 26.34 -28.15
CA ALA A 99 3.72 26.89 -27.46
C ALA A 99 4.84 27.33 -28.42
N THR A 100 5.00 26.66 -29.57
CA THR A 100 6.04 26.98 -30.57
C THR A 100 5.76 28.23 -31.40
N GLU A 101 4.56 28.80 -31.31
CA GLU A 101 4.20 30.06 -31.99
C GLU A 101 4.70 31.31 -31.27
N ASN A 102 5.10 31.18 -30.00
CA ASN A 102 5.61 32.32 -29.22
C ASN A 102 7.08 32.60 -29.54
N GLY A 103 7.33 33.77 -30.13
CA GLY A 103 8.66 34.24 -30.57
C GLY A 103 9.61 34.66 -29.45
N ASP A 104 9.06 35.00 -28.27
CA ASP A 104 9.81 35.66 -27.17
C ASP A 104 10.29 34.66 -26.10
N VAL A 105 10.11 33.35 -26.32
CA VAL A 105 10.44 32.29 -25.36
C VAL A 105 11.49 31.36 -25.94
N GLU A 106 12.56 31.09 -25.18
CA GLU A 106 13.63 30.17 -25.56
C GLU A 106 13.37 28.71 -25.17
N GLY A 107 12.47 28.47 -24.23
CA GLY A 107 12.09 27.13 -23.80
C GLY A 107 11.00 27.10 -22.72
N TYR A 108 10.52 25.94 -22.44
CA TYR A 108 9.40 25.73 -21.52
C TYR A 108 9.68 24.60 -20.54
N PHE A 109 9.29 24.84 -19.30
CA PHE A 109 9.05 23.77 -18.35
C PHE A 109 7.71 23.09 -18.63
N ASN A 110 7.63 21.80 -18.39
CA ASN A 110 6.41 21.01 -18.50
C ASN A 110 6.28 20.02 -17.35
N LYS A 111 5.07 19.52 -17.18
CA LYS A 111 4.77 18.54 -16.14
C LYS A 111 5.15 17.14 -16.61
N ILE A 112 5.81 16.38 -15.75
CA ILE A 112 5.99 14.93 -15.90
C ILE A 112 5.29 14.20 -14.75
N ILE A 113 4.59 13.11 -15.08
CA ILE A 113 3.95 12.22 -14.11
C ILE A 113 4.64 10.87 -14.19
N SER A 114 5.43 10.55 -13.16
CA SER A 114 6.10 9.26 -13.05
C SER A 114 5.22 8.24 -12.35
N TYR A 115 5.11 7.05 -12.93
CA TYR A 115 4.40 5.90 -12.39
C TYR A 115 5.40 4.94 -11.78
N THR A 116 5.16 4.51 -10.52
CA THR A 116 6.05 3.64 -9.75
C THR A 116 5.28 2.46 -9.16
N GLY A 117 5.99 1.36 -8.86
CA GLY A 117 5.38 0.20 -8.20
C GLY A 117 4.67 -0.77 -9.13
N ASN A 118 3.54 -1.33 -8.68
CA ASN A 118 2.81 -2.36 -9.42
C ASN A 118 1.94 -1.72 -10.53
N GLU A 119 1.96 -2.29 -11.72
CA GLU A 119 1.16 -1.84 -12.86
C GLU A 119 -0.35 -1.81 -12.58
N ALA A 120 -0.86 -2.72 -11.78
CA ALA A 120 -2.28 -2.78 -11.44
C ALA A 120 -2.75 -1.59 -10.59
N CYS A 121 -1.85 -1.01 -9.78
CA CYS A 121 -2.15 0.15 -8.93
C CYS A 121 -0.87 0.99 -8.74
N PRO A 122 -0.41 1.71 -9.80
CA PRO A 122 0.82 2.45 -9.73
C PRO A 122 0.68 3.69 -8.84
N GLU A 123 1.70 3.93 -8.03
CA GLU A 123 1.87 5.22 -7.38
C GLU A 123 2.27 6.27 -8.42
N ARG A 124 1.89 7.52 -8.18
CA ARG A 124 2.18 8.64 -9.08
C ARG A 124 2.93 9.72 -8.34
N SER A 125 3.92 10.30 -9.03
CA SER A 125 4.58 11.53 -8.57
C SER A 125 4.64 12.53 -9.71
N GLY A 126 4.28 13.79 -9.42
CA GLY A 126 4.45 14.88 -10.37
C GLY A 126 5.82 15.51 -10.19
N ASP A 127 6.43 15.95 -11.30
CA ASP A 127 7.66 16.77 -11.29
C ASP A 127 7.61 17.76 -12.45
N VAL A 128 8.57 18.67 -12.49
CA VAL A 128 8.71 19.66 -13.56
C VAL A 128 10.02 19.38 -14.29
N VAL A 129 9.94 19.28 -15.61
CA VAL A 129 11.09 19.02 -16.47
C VAL A 129 11.13 20.02 -17.63
N PHE A 130 12.33 20.30 -18.13
CA PHE A 130 12.53 21.20 -19.26
C PHE A 130 12.77 20.36 -20.52
N ARG A 131 11.73 20.19 -21.35
CA ARG A 131 11.75 19.26 -22.50
C ARG A 131 11.56 19.94 -23.87
N LEU A 132 11.13 21.22 -23.90
CA LEU A 132 10.87 21.97 -25.12
C LEU A 132 11.71 23.23 -25.15
N PHE A 133 12.56 23.41 -26.19
CA PHE A 133 13.43 24.58 -26.32
C PHE A 133 13.80 24.90 -27.78
N ARG A 134 14.27 26.13 -28.04
CA ARG A 134 14.72 26.56 -29.36
C ARG A 134 15.96 25.80 -29.82
N ASN A 135 15.97 25.42 -31.11
CA ASN A 135 17.14 24.78 -31.72
C ASN A 135 18.20 25.87 -32.12
N LYS A 136 19.19 26.05 -31.26
CA LYS A 136 20.32 26.95 -31.53
C LYS A 136 21.64 26.21 -31.37
N PRO A 137 22.67 26.54 -32.19
CA PRO A 137 23.97 25.86 -32.13
C PRO A 137 24.66 25.93 -30.78
N GLU A 138 24.47 27.01 -30.02
CA GLU A 138 25.02 27.24 -28.69
C GLU A 138 24.34 26.45 -27.59
N TYR A 139 23.12 25.93 -27.83
CA TYR A 139 22.37 25.14 -26.83
C TYR A 139 22.80 23.69 -26.90
N ARG A 140 23.66 23.29 -25.99
CA ARG A 140 24.19 21.93 -25.88
C ARG A 140 24.10 21.42 -24.47
N PHE A 141 23.68 20.17 -24.33
CA PHE A 141 23.61 19.47 -23.04
C PHE A 141 24.98 19.40 -22.39
N ARG A 142 25.05 19.57 -21.09
CA ARG A 142 26.24 19.43 -20.22
C ARG A 142 25.97 18.37 -19.16
N ASN A 143 27.02 17.85 -18.55
CA ASN A 143 27.08 16.78 -17.55
C ASN A 143 26.88 15.38 -18.13
N ALA A 144 27.68 14.43 -17.63
CA ALA A 144 27.67 13.07 -18.13
C ALA A 144 26.37 12.32 -17.78
N ILE A 145 25.74 12.69 -16.67
CA ILE A 145 24.45 12.16 -16.17
C ILE A 145 23.64 13.30 -15.57
N HIS A 146 22.29 13.22 -15.62
CA HIS A 146 21.37 14.32 -15.29
C HIS A 146 21.68 15.57 -16.12
N GLU A 147 21.63 15.39 -17.42
CA GLU A 147 22.04 16.35 -18.44
C GLU A 147 21.26 17.66 -18.31
N GLN A 148 21.98 18.76 -18.23
CA GLN A 148 21.43 20.10 -18.11
C GLN A 148 21.45 20.83 -19.44
N ILE A 149 20.31 21.39 -19.81
CA ILE A 149 20.15 22.28 -20.97
C ILE A 149 19.56 23.64 -20.56
N CYS A 150 18.68 23.66 -19.55
CA CYS A 150 18.05 24.88 -19.06
C CYS A 150 19.07 25.88 -18.57
N ASP A 151 20.06 25.44 -17.79
CA ASP A 151 21.13 26.31 -17.26
C ASP A 151 21.99 26.89 -18.38
N VAL A 152 22.29 26.07 -19.40
CA VAL A 152 23.03 26.52 -20.58
C VAL A 152 22.30 27.64 -21.33
N ILE A 153 20.96 27.47 -21.50
CA ILE A 153 20.12 28.49 -22.15
C ILE A 153 20.03 29.75 -21.27
N SER A 154 19.92 29.59 -19.94
CA SER A 154 19.86 30.70 -19.00
C SER A 154 21.14 31.51 -18.97
N GLU A 155 22.31 30.90 -19.05
CA GLU A 155 23.61 31.57 -19.14
C GLU A 155 23.72 32.48 -20.36
N GLN A 156 23.06 32.10 -21.47
CA GLN A 156 23.06 32.84 -22.72
C GLN A 156 21.98 33.95 -22.75
N ASN A 157 20.93 33.83 -21.93
CA ASN A 157 19.73 34.68 -22.04
C ASN A 157 19.23 35.15 -20.66
N ASN A 158 20.06 35.80 -19.86
CA ASN A 158 19.83 36.23 -18.48
C ASN A 158 18.53 37.02 -18.19
N GLN A 159 17.75 37.39 -19.18
CA GLN A 159 16.51 38.17 -19.03
C GLN A 159 15.27 37.40 -19.49
N MET A 160 15.37 36.14 -19.91
CA MET A 160 14.24 35.38 -20.43
C MET A 160 13.52 34.60 -19.35
N SER A 161 12.20 34.67 -19.41
CA SER A 161 11.30 33.87 -18.61
C SER A 161 11.16 32.46 -19.24
N TYR A 162 11.24 31.43 -18.42
CA TYR A 162 10.91 30.05 -18.81
C TYR A 162 9.57 29.66 -18.20
N PRO A 163 8.45 29.89 -18.92
CA PRO A 163 7.14 29.60 -18.37
C PRO A 163 6.88 28.10 -18.27
N LEU A 164 6.05 27.73 -17.30
CA LEU A 164 5.53 26.37 -17.16
C LEU A 164 4.29 26.19 -18.05
N LEU A 165 4.34 25.21 -18.92
CA LEU A 165 3.18 24.76 -19.70
C LEU A 165 2.43 23.68 -18.91
N GLU A 166 1.47 24.08 -18.07
CA GLU A 166 0.70 23.14 -17.22
C GLU A 166 -0.05 22.09 -18.03
N GLY A 167 -0.51 22.43 -19.24
CA GLY A 167 -1.22 21.53 -20.15
C GLY A 167 -0.30 20.60 -20.95
N LEU A 168 1.01 20.77 -20.92
CA LEU A 168 1.97 19.85 -21.54
C LEU A 168 2.39 18.82 -20.50
N VAL A 169 1.83 17.61 -20.60
CA VAL A 169 2.02 16.52 -19.66
C VAL A 169 2.70 15.34 -20.33
N ILE A 170 3.79 14.87 -19.72
CA ILE A 170 4.51 13.65 -20.11
C ILE A 170 4.23 12.58 -19.04
N CYS A 171 3.86 11.38 -19.45
CA CYS A 171 3.70 10.20 -18.61
C CYS A 171 4.97 9.34 -18.69
N HIS A 172 5.59 9.00 -17.55
CA HIS A 172 6.83 8.23 -17.48
C HIS A 172 6.59 6.91 -16.75
N TYR A 173 6.88 5.79 -17.41
CA TYR A 173 6.59 4.44 -16.93
C TYR A 173 7.83 3.64 -16.52
N GLY A 174 9.01 4.22 -16.66
CA GLY A 174 10.30 3.54 -16.42
C GLY A 174 10.53 3.05 -14.98
N TYR A 175 9.68 3.45 -14.02
CA TYR A 175 9.75 3.04 -12.61
C TYR A 175 8.70 2.00 -12.20
N LEU A 176 7.96 1.42 -13.15
CA LEU A 176 7.07 0.28 -12.87
C LEU A 176 7.89 -1.01 -12.62
N ASN A 177 7.39 -1.88 -11.75
CA ASN A 177 8.10 -3.10 -11.34
C ASN A 177 8.44 -4.04 -12.49
N SER A 178 7.60 -4.12 -13.53
CA SER A 178 7.84 -4.89 -14.75
C SER A 178 9.02 -4.39 -15.60
N HIS A 179 9.39 -3.12 -15.45
CA HIS A 179 10.51 -2.48 -16.14
C HIS A 179 11.81 -2.52 -15.32
N ILE A 180 11.74 -2.98 -14.06
CA ILE A 180 12.88 -3.02 -13.13
C ILE A 180 13.74 -4.29 -13.34
N GLN A 181 14.44 -4.35 -14.44
CA GLN A 181 15.76 -5.04 -14.44
C GLN A 181 16.85 -4.08 -13.91
N GLU A 182 16.57 -3.45 -12.77
CA GLU A 182 17.13 -2.14 -12.41
C GLU A 182 18.33 -2.16 -11.49
N LYS A 183 18.73 -3.27 -10.91
CA LYS A 183 19.89 -3.24 -10.01
C LYS A 183 21.15 -2.69 -10.71
N ASP A 184 21.32 -2.99 -11.99
CA ASP A 184 22.47 -2.50 -12.76
C ASP A 184 22.34 -1.01 -13.13
N LYS A 185 21.12 -0.50 -13.44
CA LYS A 185 20.92 0.93 -13.76
C LYS A 185 21.24 1.83 -12.55
N LYS A 186 20.73 1.50 -11.37
CA LYS A 186 20.96 2.29 -10.13
C LYS A 186 22.44 2.35 -9.76
N ARG A 187 23.11 1.21 -9.77
CA ARG A 187 24.54 1.13 -9.46
C ARG A 187 25.40 1.90 -10.47
N ARG A 188 25.07 1.77 -11.77
CA ARG A 188 25.75 2.55 -12.83
C ARG A 188 25.60 4.04 -12.62
N ASN A 189 24.37 4.52 -12.34
CA ASN A 189 24.11 5.95 -12.13
C ASN A 189 24.86 6.47 -10.92
N LEU A 190 24.89 5.71 -9.81
CA LEU A 190 25.63 6.09 -8.61
C LEU A 190 27.14 6.28 -8.91
N VAL A 191 27.77 5.33 -9.63
CA VAL A 191 29.20 5.42 -9.99
C VAL A 191 29.49 6.64 -10.88
N LEU A 192 28.60 6.96 -11.82
CA LEU A 192 28.76 8.14 -12.68
C LEU A 192 28.65 9.43 -11.87
N LEU A 193 27.68 9.51 -10.95
CA LEU A 193 27.51 10.68 -10.06
C LEU A 193 28.66 10.84 -9.07
N GLU A 194 29.20 9.74 -8.54
CA GLU A 194 30.40 9.77 -7.69
C GLU A 194 31.60 10.37 -8.44
N LYS A 195 31.84 9.93 -9.68
CA LYS A 195 32.92 10.48 -10.52
C LYS A 195 32.70 11.96 -10.81
N GLU A 196 31.46 12.36 -11.12
CA GLU A 196 31.15 13.76 -11.41
C GLU A 196 31.31 14.64 -10.17
N LEU A 197 30.86 14.16 -9.00
CA LEU A 197 31.01 14.85 -7.72
C LEU A 197 32.49 14.98 -7.30
N MET A 198 33.33 13.98 -7.62
CA MET A 198 34.79 14.09 -7.41
C MET A 198 35.41 15.22 -8.27
N ASN A 199 34.92 15.39 -9.50
CA ASN A 199 35.38 16.43 -10.40
C ASN A 199 34.82 17.83 -10.07
N LYS A 200 33.60 17.88 -9.53
CA LYS A 200 32.85 19.10 -9.17
C LYS A 200 32.31 19.02 -7.74
N PRO A 201 33.18 19.02 -6.71
CA PRO A 201 32.75 18.77 -5.32
C PRO A 201 31.84 19.88 -4.74
N GLN A 202 31.79 21.05 -5.39
CA GLN A 202 30.92 22.17 -4.97
C GLN A 202 29.63 22.28 -5.78
N ASP A 203 29.34 21.31 -6.65
CA ASP A 203 28.08 21.29 -7.43
C ASP A 203 26.96 20.68 -6.60
N SER A 204 26.16 21.52 -5.97
CA SER A 204 25.07 21.14 -5.08
C SER A 204 23.96 20.35 -5.81
N LEU A 205 23.76 20.57 -7.13
CA LEU A 205 22.78 19.84 -7.91
C LEU A 205 23.25 18.40 -8.19
N VAL A 206 24.53 18.21 -8.54
CA VAL A 206 25.13 16.87 -8.68
C VAL A 206 25.06 16.12 -7.35
N ARG A 207 25.37 16.78 -6.23
CA ARG A 207 25.25 16.20 -4.88
C ARG A 207 23.81 15.83 -4.55
N PHE A 208 22.83 16.68 -4.91
CA PHE A 208 21.40 16.38 -4.74
C PHE A 208 21.02 15.10 -5.49
N HIS A 209 21.43 14.95 -6.75
CA HIS A 209 21.14 13.73 -7.53
C HIS A 209 21.84 12.49 -6.96
N TYR A 210 23.08 12.63 -6.48
CA TYR A 210 23.80 11.56 -5.80
C TYR A 210 23.02 11.09 -4.55
N ALA A 211 22.56 12.02 -3.73
CA ALA A 211 21.77 11.73 -2.55
C ALA A 211 20.42 11.06 -2.91
N VAL A 212 19.78 11.45 -4.02
CA VAL A 212 18.56 10.78 -4.52
C VAL A 212 18.82 9.31 -4.89
N GLU A 213 19.95 9.02 -5.57
CA GLU A 213 20.28 7.61 -5.90
C GLU A 213 20.60 6.79 -4.63
N LEU A 214 21.31 7.36 -3.64
CA LEU A 214 21.51 6.72 -2.35
C LEU A 214 20.18 6.39 -1.66
N TYR A 215 19.24 7.34 -1.64
CA TYR A 215 17.90 7.14 -1.09
C TYR A 215 17.14 6.02 -1.81
N ARG A 216 17.19 5.98 -3.14
CA ARG A 216 16.59 4.92 -3.98
C ARG A 216 17.19 3.53 -3.74
N MET A 217 18.45 3.47 -3.30
CA MET A 217 19.13 2.22 -2.91
C MET A 217 18.80 1.78 -1.49
N GLY A 218 18.08 2.59 -0.71
CA GLY A 218 17.76 2.32 0.68
C GLY A 218 18.84 2.78 1.68
N GLU A 219 19.91 3.45 1.19
CA GLU A 219 20.98 4.01 2.01
C GLU A 219 20.53 5.32 2.68
N ASN A 220 19.43 5.23 3.43
CA ASN A 220 18.65 6.36 3.92
C ASN A 220 19.47 7.37 4.74
N LEU A 221 20.25 6.91 5.72
CA LEU A 221 21.02 7.83 6.58
C LEU A 221 22.19 8.50 5.84
N LEU A 222 22.76 7.80 4.85
CA LEU A 222 23.81 8.37 4.02
C LEU A 222 23.20 9.42 3.08
N ALA A 223 22.06 9.12 2.48
CA ALA A 223 21.30 10.06 1.67
C ALA A 223 20.92 11.31 2.46
N ALA A 224 20.43 11.16 3.70
CA ALA A 224 20.10 12.29 4.57
C ALA A 224 21.30 13.23 4.78
N LYS A 225 22.47 12.67 5.07
CA LYS A 225 23.70 13.45 5.24
C LYS A 225 24.11 14.23 3.99
N GLU A 226 23.99 13.62 2.81
CA GLU A 226 24.31 14.31 1.56
C GLU A 226 23.27 15.39 1.22
N PHE A 227 21.96 15.14 1.45
CA PHE A 227 20.92 16.15 1.32
C PHE A 227 21.12 17.33 2.29
N GLU A 228 21.53 17.08 3.53
CA GLU A 228 21.84 18.17 4.49
C GLU A 228 22.96 19.06 3.97
N LYS A 229 24.05 18.49 3.44
CA LYS A 229 25.13 19.29 2.81
C LYS A 229 24.59 20.19 1.70
N VAL A 230 23.69 19.65 0.85
CA VAL A 230 23.04 20.46 -0.19
C VAL A 230 22.27 21.62 0.45
N SER A 231 21.47 21.35 1.49
CA SER A 231 20.65 22.39 2.13
C SER A 231 21.47 23.45 2.88
N GLU A 232 22.71 23.15 3.26
CA GLU A 232 23.67 24.08 3.87
C GLU A 232 24.38 24.96 2.80
N GLU A 233 24.59 24.44 1.59
CA GLU A 233 25.28 25.10 0.50
C GLU A 233 24.40 26.07 -0.30
N ILE A 234 23.07 25.86 -0.29
CA ILE A 234 22.11 26.62 -1.08
C ILE A 234 21.00 27.20 -0.20
N ASN A 235 20.30 28.22 -0.72
CA ASN A 235 19.00 28.63 -0.16
C ASN A 235 17.87 27.81 -0.82
N PRO A 236 17.19 26.90 -0.10
CA PRO A 236 16.15 26.06 -0.70
C PRO A 236 14.97 26.84 -1.32
N GLN A 237 14.73 28.10 -0.90
CA GLN A 237 13.65 28.93 -1.46
C GLN A 237 14.02 29.53 -2.83
N GLU A 238 15.30 29.55 -3.19
CA GLU A 238 15.80 30.15 -4.45
C GLU A 238 15.97 29.09 -5.56
N VAL A 239 15.87 27.81 -5.24
CA VAL A 239 16.06 26.73 -6.22
C VAL A 239 14.75 25.96 -6.45
N ILE A 240 14.49 25.56 -7.70
CA ILE A 240 13.26 24.89 -8.09
C ILE A 240 13.05 23.53 -7.37
N TYR A 241 14.13 22.85 -7.01
CA TYR A 241 14.08 21.57 -6.30
C TYR A 241 14.12 21.72 -4.78
N GLY A 242 14.06 22.92 -4.23
CA GLY A 242 14.14 23.17 -2.79
C GLY A 242 13.03 22.51 -1.96
N PRO A 243 11.74 22.63 -2.31
CA PRO A 243 10.68 21.89 -1.61
C PRO A 243 10.93 20.39 -1.62
N LYS A 244 11.30 19.84 -2.78
CA LYS A 244 11.63 18.42 -2.96
C LYS A 244 12.83 17.99 -2.12
N LEU A 245 13.87 18.84 -2.01
CA LEU A 245 15.03 18.63 -1.14
C LEU A 245 14.59 18.46 0.31
N MET A 246 13.79 19.40 0.84
CA MET A 246 13.31 19.32 2.22
C MET A 246 12.48 18.06 2.48
N ARG A 247 11.62 17.69 1.55
CA ARG A 247 10.88 16.44 1.64
C ARG A 247 11.80 15.21 1.67
N TYR A 248 12.84 15.16 0.83
CA TYR A 248 13.81 14.07 0.82
C TYR A 248 14.61 13.98 2.13
N ILE A 249 15.02 15.10 2.73
CA ILE A 249 15.70 15.10 4.03
C ILE A 249 14.81 14.43 5.09
N VAL A 250 13.55 14.88 5.19
CA VAL A 250 12.58 14.29 6.15
C VAL A 250 12.38 12.81 5.86
N SER A 251 12.13 12.44 4.59
CA SER A 251 11.88 11.04 4.21
C SER A 251 13.10 10.15 4.45
N ALA A 252 14.30 10.64 4.21
CA ALA A 252 15.54 9.88 4.41
C ALA A 252 15.82 9.62 5.90
N TYR A 253 15.69 10.62 6.77
CA TYR A 253 15.77 10.39 8.21
C TYR A 253 14.68 9.46 8.72
N TYR A 254 13.44 9.64 8.28
CA TYR A 254 12.31 8.78 8.65
C TYR A 254 12.52 7.33 8.19
N GLY A 255 12.90 7.12 6.94
CA GLY A 255 13.22 5.80 6.41
C GLY A 255 14.44 5.15 7.08
N GLY A 256 15.39 5.95 7.57
CA GLY A 256 16.54 5.52 8.38
C GLY A 256 16.23 5.31 9.87
N LYS A 257 14.96 5.46 10.28
CA LYS A 257 14.51 5.36 11.69
C LYS A 257 15.14 6.38 12.65
N GLU A 258 15.68 7.47 12.10
CA GLU A 258 16.24 8.59 12.88
C GLU A 258 15.15 9.66 13.07
N LEU A 259 14.21 9.40 13.98
CA LEU A 259 12.99 10.19 14.17
C LEU A 259 13.27 11.62 14.63
N VAL A 260 14.32 11.84 15.44
CA VAL A 260 14.70 13.17 15.92
C VAL A 260 15.20 14.03 14.74
N GLY A 261 16.06 13.47 13.91
CA GLY A 261 16.52 14.13 12.68
C GLY A 261 15.36 14.43 11.72
N ALA A 262 14.42 13.49 11.56
CA ALA A 262 13.23 13.67 10.73
C ALA A 262 12.35 14.83 11.23
N LEU A 263 12.09 14.92 12.55
CA LEU A 263 11.29 16.01 13.14
C LEU A 263 11.98 17.37 13.03
N ASN A 264 13.29 17.44 13.25
CA ASN A 264 14.06 18.67 13.08
C ASN A 264 14.03 19.14 11.61
N ALA A 265 14.24 18.23 10.67
CA ALA A 265 14.17 18.54 9.25
C ALA A 265 12.76 18.97 8.83
N LEU A 266 11.72 18.31 9.38
CA LEU A 266 10.31 18.66 9.16
C LEU A 266 10.00 20.10 9.60
N GLN A 267 10.44 20.50 10.80
CA GLN A 267 10.23 21.87 11.30
C GLN A 267 10.91 22.91 10.40
N ARG A 268 12.16 22.66 9.99
CA ARG A 268 12.88 23.53 9.05
C ARG A 268 12.16 23.61 7.70
N GLY A 269 11.73 22.46 7.16
CA GLY A 269 10.99 22.38 5.90
C GLY A 269 9.69 23.17 5.93
N LEU A 270 8.90 23.03 7.00
CA LEU A 270 7.64 23.76 7.17
C LEU A 270 7.85 25.27 7.44
N ALA A 271 8.98 25.68 8.03
CA ALA A 271 9.33 27.09 8.16
C ALA A 271 9.62 27.73 6.80
N LEU A 272 10.24 26.98 5.86
CA LEU A 272 10.55 27.44 4.49
C LEU A 272 9.35 27.33 3.55
N PHE A 273 8.54 26.28 3.69
CA PHE A 273 7.43 25.92 2.80
C PHE A 273 6.17 25.57 3.64
N PRO A 274 5.53 26.59 4.24
CA PRO A 274 4.41 26.38 5.19
C PRO A 274 3.13 25.85 4.54
N ASP A 275 3.04 25.87 3.23
CA ASP A 275 1.93 25.37 2.42
C ASP A 275 2.23 24.01 1.75
N TYR A 276 3.33 23.34 2.10
CA TYR A 276 3.72 22.08 1.46
C TYR A 276 3.04 20.86 2.12
N ALA A 277 1.98 20.34 1.48
CA ALA A 277 1.16 19.22 1.96
C ALA A 277 1.97 17.95 2.27
N ASP A 278 3.00 17.64 1.45
CA ASP A 278 3.82 16.43 1.62
C ASP A 278 4.54 16.43 2.98
N LEU A 279 5.03 17.60 3.43
CA LEU A 279 5.68 17.72 4.74
C LEU A 279 4.68 17.51 5.89
N TYR A 280 3.47 18.03 5.78
CA TYR A 280 2.44 17.76 6.77
C TYR A 280 2.07 16.29 6.81
N HIS A 281 1.89 15.65 5.66
CA HIS A 281 1.60 14.21 5.63
C HIS A 281 2.73 13.38 6.27
N LEU A 282 3.99 13.66 5.93
CA LEU A 282 5.14 12.98 6.53
C LEU A 282 5.20 13.20 8.04
N GLY A 283 4.96 14.44 8.49
CA GLY A 283 4.86 14.75 9.91
C GLY A 283 3.77 13.94 10.61
N GLY A 284 2.59 13.85 10.00
CA GLY A 284 1.50 13.00 10.48
C GLY A 284 1.94 11.55 10.63
N GLY A 285 2.64 10.98 9.63
CA GLY A 285 3.18 9.62 9.67
C GLY A 285 4.19 9.41 10.79
N ILE A 286 5.12 10.34 10.99
CA ILE A 286 6.12 10.29 12.07
C ILE A 286 5.43 10.31 13.44
N TYR A 287 4.49 11.25 13.69
CA TYR A 287 3.76 11.33 14.94
C TYR A 287 2.87 10.10 15.19
N TYR A 288 2.28 9.53 14.14
CA TYR A 288 1.52 8.28 14.23
C TYR A 288 2.40 7.11 14.70
N GLU A 289 3.62 6.97 14.16
CA GLU A 289 4.56 5.89 14.53
C GLU A 289 5.01 6.01 15.99
N VAL A 290 5.23 7.23 16.51
CA VAL A 290 5.56 7.44 17.92
C VAL A 290 4.34 7.45 18.84
N ARG A 291 3.16 7.18 18.31
CA ARG A 291 1.86 7.14 19.02
C ARG A 291 1.45 8.47 19.66
N GLU A 292 1.85 9.58 19.06
CA GLU A 292 1.37 10.92 19.40
C GLU A 292 0.18 11.27 18.49
N TYR A 293 -0.93 10.54 18.68
CA TYR A 293 -2.07 10.54 17.76
C TYR A 293 -2.75 11.91 17.61
N GLY A 294 -2.76 12.74 18.65
CA GLY A 294 -3.29 14.10 18.56
C GLY A 294 -2.51 14.97 17.58
N ALA A 295 -1.17 14.96 17.68
CA ALA A 295 -0.30 15.65 16.74
C ALA A 295 -0.43 15.06 15.32
N ALA A 296 -0.47 13.73 15.21
CA ALA A 296 -0.65 13.05 13.91
C ALA A 296 -1.96 13.51 13.24
N TYR A 297 -3.07 13.55 13.98
CA TYR A 297 -4.37 14.02 13.48
C TYR A 297 -4.29 15.45 12.95
N GLU A 298 -3.72 16.38 13.73
CA GLU A 298 -3.57 17.78 13.30
C GLU A 298 -2.74 17.90 12.02
N TYR A 299 -1.65 17.13 11.90
CA TYR A 299 -0.79 17.17 10.74
C TYR A 299 -1.47 16.61 9.49
N PHE A 300 -2.20 15.50 9.57
CA PHE A 300 -2.98 14.98 8.44
C PHE A 300 -4.12 15.92 8.05
N GLN A 301 -4.79 16.56 9.02
CA GLN A 301 -5.79 17.59 8.73
C GLN A 301 -5.16 18.78 8.00
N LYS A 302 -4.00 19.25 8.43
CA LYS A 302 -3.27 20.33 7.74
C LYS A 302 -2.90 19.90 6.31
N ALA A 303 -2.43 18.67 6.10
CA ALA A 303 -2.13 18.16 4.77
C ALA A 303 -3.33 18.26 3.82
N LEU A 304 -4.54 17.90 4.29
CA LEU A 304 -5.78 17.97 3.51
C LEU A 304 -6.22 19.39 3.20
N HIS A 305 -5.96 20.35 4.12
CA HIS A 305 -6.45 21.72 4.00
C HIS A 305 -5.43 22.71 3.43
N THR A 306 -4.21 22.25 3.05
CA THR A 306 -3.26 23.09 2.34
C THR A 306 -3.83 23.54 0.98
N PRO A 307 -3.46 24.72 0.47
CA PRO A 307 -3.83 25.15 -0.87
C PRO A 307 -3.36 24.18 -1.96
N LYS A 308 -3.91 24.32 -3.18
CA LYS A 308 -3.42 23.56 -4.34
C LYS A 308 -1.92 23.80 -4.50
N GLN A 309 -1.16 22.71 -4.52
CA GLN A 309 0.29 22.78 -4.53
C GLN A 309 0.83 23.36 -5.84
N PRO A 310 1.83 24.26 -5.80
CA PRO A 310 2.57 24.64 -6.97
C PRO A 310 3.24 23.42 -7.63
N VAL A 311 3.27 23.37 -8.96
CA VAL A 311 3.78 22.19 -9.69
C VAL A 311 5.25 21.90 -9.35
N HIS A 312 6.07 22.93 -9.12
CA HIS A 312 7.49 22.78 -8.76
C HIS A 312 7.73 22.21 -7.36
N TYR A 313 6.70 22.08 -6.50
CA TYR A 313 6.82 21.37 -5.24
C TYR A 313 6.99 19.85 -5.47
N ALA A 314 6.70 19.36 -6.67
CA ALA A 314 6.84 17.95 -7.03
C ALA A 314 6.14 17.02 -6.02
N SER A 315 4.90 17.38 -5.66
CA SER A 315 4.12 16.66 -4.65
C SER A 315 3.79 15.23 -5.04
N LEU A 316 3.84 14.33 -4.08
CA LEU A 316 3.46 12.94 -4.25
C LEU A 316 1.94 12.80 -4.29
N TYR A 317 1.45 12.04 -5.25
CA TYR A 317 0.02 11.84 -5.43
C TYR A 317 -0.63 11.17 -4.22
N GLY A 318 -1.74 11.76 -3.79
CA GLY A 318 -2.57 11.24 -2.72
C GLY A 318 -2.16 11.64 -1.31
N LEU A 319 -1.02 12.33 -1.09
CA LEU A 319 -0.64 12.78 0.26
C LEU A 319 -1.57 13.91 0.75
N GLN A 320 -1.98 14.80 -0.14
CA GLN A 320 -2.99 15.83 0.12
C GLN A 320 -4.44 15.31 -0.03
N GLY A 321 -4.66 14.01 0.09
CA GLY A 321 -5.96 13.40 -0.13
C GLY A 321 -6.06 12.01 0.48
N TRP A 322 -6.33 11.01 -0.35
CA TRP A 322 -6.70 9.65 0.08
C TRP A 322 -5.73 8.99 1.07
N LYS A 323 -4.43 9.25 1.01
CA LYS A 323 -3.47 8.70 1.99
C LYS A 323 -3.66 9.34 3.37
N SER A 324 -3.87 10.66 3.43
CA SER A 324 -4.12 11.37 4.70
C SER A 324 -5.48 10.99 5.29
N TYR A 325 -6.53 10.87 4.47
CA TYR A 325 -7.82 10.34 4.93
C TYR A 325 -7.69 8.94 5.52
N TYR A 326 -6.92 8.06 4.90
CA TYR A 326 -6.71 6.71 5.42
C TYR A 326 -6.09 6.71 6.82
N TYR A 327 -5.05 7.52 7.06
CA TYR A 327 -4.44 7.64 8.40
C TYR A 327 -5.40 8.25 9.43
N LEU A 328 -6.21 9.24 9.04
CA LEU A 328 -7.25 9.78 9.92
C LEU A 328 -8.27 8.72 10.31
N GLY A 329 -8.65 7.85 9.37
CA GLY A 329 -9.47 6.68 9.67
C GLY A 329 -8.82 5.74 10.68
N GLN A 330 -7.54 5.44 10.52
CA GLN A 330 -6.78 4.61 11.47
C GLN A 330 -6.70 5.26 12.87
N ILE A 331 -6.52 6.58 12.94
CA ILE A 331 -6.52 7.31 14.22
C ILE A 331 -7.91 7.20 14.87
N ALA A 332 -8.99 7.44 14.12
CA ALA A 332 -10.36 7.33 14.65
C ALA A 332 -10.64 5.92 15.21
N GLU A 333 -10.16 4.85 14.55
CA GLU A 333 -10.24 3.47 15.08
C GLU A 333 -9.50 3.28 16.40
N LYS A 334 -8.30 3.90 16.55
CA LYS A 334 -7.55 3.87 17.81
C LYS A 334 -8.36 4.45 18.97
N PHE A 335 -9.20 5.43 18.66
CA PHE A 335 -10.11 6.06 19.61
C PHE A 335 -11.51 5.44 19.65
N CYS A 336 -11.69 4.23 19.09
CA CYS A 336 -12.97 3.50 19.04
C CYS A 336 -14.13 4.32 18.41
N ASN A 337 -13.82 5.27 17.52
CA ASN A 337 -14.79 6.07 16.80
C ASN A 337 -15.02 5.48 15.40
N GLU A 338 -15.80 4.39 15.34
CA GLU A 338 -16.04 3.65 14.09
C GLU A 338 -16.79 4.49 13.04
N GLU A 339 -17.69 5.39 13.47
CA GLU A 339 -18.44 6.25 12.54
C GLU A 339 -17.51 7.21 11.82
N GLU A 340 -16.62 7.87 12.55
CA GLU A 340 -15.65 8.79 11.98
C GLU A 340 -14.60 8.04 11.14
N ALA A 341 -14.15 6.88 11.60
CA ALA A 341 -13.24 6.01 10.85
C ALA A 341 -13.84 5.61 9.50
N LEU A 342 -15.09 5.16 9.50
CA LEU A 342 -15.83 4.77 8.30
C LEU A 342 -15.93 5.94 7.31
N ARG A 343 -16.26 7.15 7.79
CA ARG A 343 -16.31 8.35 6.96
C ARG A 343 -14.96 8.62 6.28
N TYR A 344 -13.86 8.64 7.02
CA TYR A 344 -12.53 8.87 6.46
C TYR A 344 -12.09 7.79 5.48
N TYR A 345 -12.37 6.52 5.74
CA TYR A 345 -12.07 5.45 4.79
C TYR A 345 -12.89 5.54 3.51
N ILE A 346 -14.16 5.94 3.60
CA ILE A 346 -15.01 6.20 2.44
C ILE A 346 -14.46 7.36 1.61
N ASP A 347 -14.05 8.47 2.25
CA ASP A 347 -13.45 9.61 1.56
C ASP A 347 -12.13 9.22 0.89
N SER A 348 -11.29 8.42 1.57
CA SER A 348 -10.08 7.85 1.00
C SER A 348 -10.36 7.00 -0.24
N PHE A 349 -11.33 6.09 -0.16
CA PHE A 349 -11.68 5.21 -1.28
C PHE A 349 -12.34 5.96 -2.45
N ARG A 350 -13.15 6.98 -2.19
CA ARG A 350 -13.77 7.83 -3.23
C ARG A 350 -12.74 8.59 -4.03
N GLU A 351 -11.69 9.11 -3.39
CA GLU A 351 -10.60 9.77 -4.11
C GLU A 351 -9.74 8.81 -4.92
N ASN A 352 -9.56 7.58 -4.44
CA ASN A 352 -8.82 6.53 -5.12
C ASN A 352 -9.48 5.17 -4.95
N SER A 353 -10.38 4.82 -5.86
CA SER A 353 -11.10 3.54 -5.86
C SER A 353 -10.21 2.30 -6.04
N ASN A 354 -8.96 2.47 -6.47
CA ASN A 354 -7.97 1.39 -6.53
C ASN A 354 -7.26 1.14 -5.19
N PHE A 355 -7.51 1.98 -4.18
CA PHE A 355 -6.93 1.79 -2.85
C PHE A 355 -7.74 0.78 -2.03
N ILE A 356 -7.57 -0.50 -2.38
CA ILE A 356 -8.30 -1.64 -1.79
C ILE A 356 -8.12 -1.73 -0.28
N THR A 357 -7.00 -1.23 0.26
CA THR A 357 -6.74 -1.19 1.70
C THR A 357 -7.82 -0.40 2.46
N ALA A 358 -8.25 0.75 1.93
CA ALA A 358 -9.34 1.53 2.52
C ALA A 358 -10.67 0.76 2.45
N LEU A 359 -10.97 0.14 1.30
CA LEU A 359 -12.18 -0.68 1.14
C LEU A 359 -12.20 -1.87 2.11
N ASN A 360 -11.06 -2.51 2.33
CA ASN A 360 -10.96 -3.61 3.31
C ASN A 360 -11.24 -3.11 4.73
N ARG A 361 -10.79 -1.89 5.12
CA ARG A 361 -11.13 -1.29 6.42
C ARG A 361 -12.61 -0.96 6.54
N ILE A 362 -13.23 -0.43 5.47
CA ILE A 362 -14.69 -0.21 5.41
C ILE A 362 -15.43 -1.51 5.69
N ILE A 363 -15.08 -2.59 4.99
CA ILE A 363 -15.71 -3.91 5.17
C ILE A 363 -15.48 -4.44 6.59
N THR A 364 -14.29 -4.24 7.17
CA THR A 364 -14.02 -4.63 8.57
C THR A 364 -15.00 -3.95 9.54
N ILE A 365 -15.21 -2.64 9.41
CA ILE A 365 -16.11 -1.86 10.28
C ILE A 365 -17.56 -2.25 10.07
N LEU A 366 -17.97 -2.54 8.83
CA LEU A 366 -19.34 -2.98 8.52
C LEU A 366 -19.69 -4.37 9.08
N GLN A 367 -18.73 -5.14 9.58
CA GLN A 367 -18.91 -6.44 10.21
C GLN A 367 -19.83 -7.39 9.40
N PRO A 368 -19.50 -7.70 8.13
CA PRO A 368 -20.43 -8.40 7.22
C PRO A 368 -20.76 -9.83 7.64
N ARG A 369 -20.05 -10.39 8.61
CA ARG A 369 -20.38 -11.67 9.23
C ARG A 369 -21.57 -11.54 10.18
N SER A 370 -21.66 -10.44 10.92
CA SER A 370 -22.72 -10.18 11.92
C SER A 370 -23.98 -9.60 11.27
N ASP A 371 -23.82 -8.70 10.31
CA ASP A 371 -24.93 -8.10 9.56
C ASP A 371 -24.61 -8.06 8.04
N PRO A 372 -24.78 -9.21 7.33
CA PRO A 372 -24.46 -9.32 5.92
C PRO A 372 -25.34 -8.43 5.02
N ASP A 373 -26.60 -8.22 5.40
CA ASP A 373 -27.57 -7.43 4.61
C ASP A 373 -27.20 -5.94 4.63
N TYR A 374 -26.92 -5.41 5.82
CA TYR A 374 -26.47 -4.02 5.96
C TYR A 374 -25.12 -3.78 5.27
N ALA A 375 -24.16 -4.69 5.47
CA ALA A 375 -22.85 -4.58 4.82
C ALA A 375 -22.98 -4.60 3.29
N THR A 376 -23.76 -5.52 2.73
CA THR A 376 -24.01 -5.59 1.27
C THR A 376 -24.67 -4.31 0.77
N TYR A 377 -25.68 -3.80 1.47
CA TYR A 377 -26.34 -2.52 1.11
C TYR A 377 -25.36 -1.35 1.11
N ALA A 378 -24.53 -1.22 2.14
CA ALA A 378 -23.55 -0.15 2.25
C ALA A 378 -22.47 -0.24 1.15
N ILE A 379 -21.94 -1.44 0.90
CA ILE A 379 -20.93 -1.67 -0.16
C ILE A 379 -21.49 -1.30 -1.54
N ASN A 380 -22.72 -1.70 -1.85
CA ASN A 380 -23.37 -1.38 -3.13
C ASN A 380 -23.58 0.13 -3.35
N LYS A 381 -23.59 0.94 -2.30
CA LYS A 381 -23.65 2.41 -2.39
C LYS A 381 -22.28 3.07 -2.61
N ILE A 382 -21.23 2.42 -2.20
CA ILE A 382 -19.86 2.96 -2.20
C ILE A 382 -19.10 2.54 -3.45
N CYS A 383 -19.32 1.30 -3.94
CA CYS A 383 -18.57 0.69 -5.03
C CYS A 383 -19.35 0.70 -6.34
N ASP A 384 -18.64 0.96 -7.45
CA ASP A 384 -19.19 0.69 -8.80
C ASP A 384 -19.08 -0.80 -9.11
N LEU A 385 -20.21 -1.48 -9.16
CA LEU A 385 -20.34 -2.91 -9.43
C LEU A 385 -20.85 -3.22 -10.85
N SER A 386 -20.72 -2.28 -11.76
CA SER A 386 -21.15 -2.44 -13.16
C SER A 386 -20.32 -3.50 -13.88
N ILE A 387 -19.05 -3.68 -13.50
CA ILE A 387 -18.12 -4.62 -14.13
C ILE A 387 -17.96 -5.91 -13.30
N PRO A 388 -17.78 -7.08 -13.97
CA PRO A 388 -17.61 -8.38 -13.29
C PRO A 388 -16.43 -8.41 -12.30
N GLN A 389 -15.30 -7.79 -12.64
CA GLN A 389 -14.09 -7.74 -11.80
C GLN A 389 -14.35 -7.05 -10.46
N GLY A 390 -15.15 -5.97 -10.44
CA GLY A 390 -15.55 -5.30 -9.20
C GLY A 390 -16.35 -6.23 -8.28
N LYS A 391 -17.27 -7.02 -8.84
CA LYS A 391 -18.03 -8.01 -8.07
C LYS A 391 -17.17 -9.13 -7.52
N LEU A 392 -16.21 -9.63 -8.31
CA LEU A 392 -15.25 -10.65 -7.85
C LEU A 392 -14.40 -10.13 -6.70
N LEU A 393 -13.91 -8.89 -6.80
CA LEU A 393 -13.13 -8.25 -5.73
C LEU A 393 -13.94 -8.13 -4.43
N ILE A 394 -15.20 -7.66 -4.50
CA ILE A 394 -16.06 -7.58 -3.32
C ILE A 394 -16.35 -8.98 -2.76
N GLY A 395 -16.63 -9.95 -3.62
CA GLY A 395 -16.81 -11.34 -3.20
C GLY A 395 -15.59 -11.88 -2.46
N GLU A 396 -14.38 -11.61 -2.94
CA GLU A 396 -13.14 -12.00 -2.28
C GLU A 396 -12.93 -11.30 -0.93
N LEU A 397 -13.18 -9.99 -0.85
CA LEU A 397 -13.08 -9.26 0.41
C LEU A 397 -14.08 -9.77 1.44
N LEU A 398 -15.33 -10.02 1.07
CA LEU A 398 -16.35 -10.61 1.95
C LEU A 398 -15.98 -12.04 2.38
N PHE A 399 -15.40 -12.83 1.49
CA PHE A 399 -14.86 -14.16 1.78
C PHE A 399 -13.77 -14.08 2.86
N ASN A 400 -12.82 -13.16 2.74
CA ASN A 400 -11.74 -12.95 3.71
C ASN A 400 -12.27 -12.55 5.10
N HIS A 401 -13.45 -11.91 5.15
CA HIS A 401 -14.16 -11.57 6.38
C HIS A 401 -15.17 -12.66 6.85
N SER A 402 -15.06 -13.87 6.32
CA SER A 402 -15.94 -15.01 6.67
C SER A 402 -17.45 -14.77 6.42
N ALA A 403 -17.79 -13.78 5.60
CA ALA A 403 -19.17 -13.50 5.18
C ALA A 403 -19.55 -14.35 3.95
N TYR A 404 -19.44 -15.67 4.09
CA TYR A 404 -19.51 -16.63 2.98
C TYR A 404 -20.80 -16.56 2.16
N GLY A 405 -21.94 -16.29 2.80
CA GLY A 405 -23.23 -16.15 2.12
C GLY A 405 -23.26 -14.93 1.20
N ALA A 406 -22.83 -13.79 1.71
CA ALA A 406 -22.72 -12.56 0.93
C ALA A 406 -21.67 -12.69 -0.18
N ALA A 407 -20.49 -13.27 0.12
CA ALA A 407 -19.46 -13.55 -0.87
C ALA A 407 -19.97 -14.40 -2.02
N LEU A 408 -20.67 -15.51 -1.71
CA LEU A 408 -21.24 -16.40 -2.71
C LEU A 408 -22.26 -15.68 -3.60
N ALA A 409 -23.10 -14.81 -3.04
CA ALA A 409 -24.07 -14.03 -3.81
C ALA A 409 -23.39 -13.14 -4.87
N TYR A 410 -22.25 -12.55 -4.55
CA TYR A 410 -21.45 -11.81 -5.53
C TYR A 410 -20.81 -12.72 -6.58
N PHE A 411 -20.32 -13.89 -6.20
CA PHE A 411 -19.74 -14.85 -7.15
C PHE A 411 -20.79 -15.43 -8.11
N GLU A 412 -22.01 -15.74 -7.64
CA GLU A 412 -23.05 -16.37 -8.46
C GLU A 412 -23.60 -15.47 -9.58
N VAL A 413 -23.45 -14.15 -9.48
CA VAL A 413 -23.91 -13.20 -10.52
C VAL A 413 -22.84 -12.87 -11.56
N VAL A 414 -21.63 -13.41 -11.44
CA VAL A 414 -20.53 -13.22 -12.39
C VAL A 414 -20.50 -14.40 -13.38
N PRO A 415 -20.40 -14.14 -14.71
CA PRO A 415 -20.26 -15.20 -15.70
C PRO A 415 -18.98 -16.04 -15.49
N ASN A 416 -19.07 -17.34 -15.75
CA ASN A 416 -17.98 -18.29 -15.49
C ASN A 416 -16.68 -17.97 -16.27
N GLU A 417 -16.77 -17.29 -17.41
CA GLU A 417 -15.61 -16.88 -18.24
C GLU A 417 -14.66 -15.91 -17.51
N PHE A 418 -15.14 -15.24 -16.46
CA PHE A 418 -14.31 -14.33 -15.63
C PHE A 418 -13.68 -15.04 -14.42
N PHE A 419 -14.02 -16.31 -14.17
CA PHE A 419 -13.48 -17.05 -13.04
C PHE A 419 -12.09 -17.58 -13.36
N THR A 420 -11.13 -17.22 -12.51
CA THR A 420 -9.85 -17.93 -12.40
C THR A 420 -10.04 -19.18 -11.52
N PRO A 421 -9.14 -20.17 -11.59
CA PRO A 421 -9.16 -21.31 -10.65
C PRO A 421 -9.20 -20.88 -9.18
N GLN A 422 -8.55 -19.77 -8.84
CA GLN A 422 -8.55 -19.20 -7.48
C GLN A 422 -9.95 -18.74 -7.04
N PHE A 423 -10.68 -18.02 -7.88
CA PHE A 423 -12.06 -17.60 -7.56
C PHE A 423 -13.01 -18.80 -7.48
N SER A 424 -12.80 -19.83 -8.32
CA SER A 424 -13.55 -21.09 -8.24
C SER A 424 -13.31 -21.79 -6.91
N LEU A 425 -12.08 -21.76 -6.40
CA LEU A 425 -11.72 -22.27 -5.08
C LEU A 425 -12.42 -21.50 -3.95
N HIS A 426 -12.40 -20.17 -3.98
CA HIS A 426 -13.12 -19.35 -2.99
C HIS A 426 -14.62 -19.64 -2.99
N ARG A 427 -15.22 -19.82 -4.17
CA ARG A 427 -16.62 -20.21 -4.32
C ARG A 427 -16.88 -21.60 -3.72
N ALA A 428 -16.01 -22.58 -3.96
CA ALA A 428 -16.12 -23.92 -3.37
C ALA A 428 -16.01 -23.87 -1.85
N ILE A 429 -15.11 -23.05 -1.29
CA ILE A 429 -14.98 -22.86 0.16
C ILE A 429 -16.25 -22.21 0.75
N CYS A 430 -16.82 -21.19 0.09
CA CYS A 430 -18.11 -20.63 0.51
C CYS A 430 -19.21 -21.68 0.57
N LEU A 431 -19.29 -22.54 -0.45
CA LEU A 431 -20.28 -23.65 -0.49
C LEU A 431 -20.08 -24.64 0.66
N ILE A 432 -18.83 -25.00 1.02
CA ILE A 432 -18.53 -25.83 2.19
C ILE A 432 -19.05 -25.17 3.47
N GLN A 433 -18.76 -23.89 3.66
CA GLN A 433 -19.15 -23.12 4.85
C GLN A 433 -20.68 -22.93 4.95
N LEU A 434 -21.38 -22.97 3.82
CA LEU A 434 -22.85 -22.94 3.75
C LEU A 434 -23.49 -24.35 3.76
N ARG A 435 -22.70 -25.41 4.00
CA ARG A 435 -23.13 -26.82 4.02
C ARG A 435 -23.70 -27.30 2.70
N ARG A 436 -23.35 -26.70 1.57
CA ARG A 436 -23.69 -27.11 0.20
C ARG A 436 -22.59 -28.03 -0.35
N SER A 437 -22.28 -29.09 0.38
CA SER A 437 -21.12 -29.97 0.16
C SER A 437 -21.07 -30.61 -1.22
N LEU A 438 -22.22 -31.04 -1.76
CA LEU A 438 -22.26 -31.69 -3.09
C LEU A 438 -21.81 -30.73 -4.21
N GLU A 439 -22.27 -29.49 -4.17
CA GLU A 439 -21.89 -28.48 -5.14
C GLU A 439 -20.40 -28.09 -4.98
N ALA A 440 -19.95 -27.99 -3.74
CA ALA A 440 -18.54 -27.70 -3.44
C ALA A 440 -17.62 -28.81 -3.99
N LEU A 441 -17.97 -30.10 -3.76
CA LEU A 441 -17.17 -31.22 -4.24
C LEU A 441 -17.10 -31.27 -5.77
N HIS A 442 -18.22 -31.03 -6.46
CA HIS A 442 -18.22 -30.96 -7.93
C HIS A 442 -17.29 -29.86 -8.46
N LEU A 443 -17.30 -28.70 -7.80
CA LEU A 443 -16.41 -27.60 -8.18
C LEU A 443 -14.93 -27.95 -7.90
N LEU A 444 -14.65 -28.56 -6.75
CA LEU A 444 -13.31 -29.00 -6.37
C LEU A 444 -12.79 -30.14 -7.27
N ASP A 445 -13.64 -30.97 -7.84
CA ASP A 445 -13.25 -31.98 -8.82
C ASP A 445 -12.72 -31.35 -10.11
N SER A 446 -13.35 -30.27 -10.58
CA SER A 446 -12.86 -29.52 -11.76
C SER A 446 -11.56 -28.74 -11.49
N ILE A 447 -11.34 -28.27 -10.26
CA ILE A 447 -10.12 -27.55 -9.87
C ILE A 447 -8.93 -28.51 -9.68
N ASP A 448 -9.19 -29.74 -9.27
CA ASP A 448 -8.17 -30.79 -9.04
C ASP A 448 -7.40 -31.19 -10.33
N GLU A 449 -7.96 -30.87 -11.51
CA GLU A 449 -7.28 -31.03 -12.80
C GLU A 449 -6.15 -30.00 -13.03
N ASP A 450 -6.11 -28.91 -12.27
CA ASP A 450 -5.05 -27.90 -12.31
C ASP A 450 -3.90 -28.32 -11.40
N GLU A 451 -2.70 -28.57 -11.97
CA GLU A 451 -1.52 -29.03 -11.22
C GLU A 451 -1.13 -28.11 -10.05
N GLN A 452 -1.33 -26.78 -10.19
CA GLN A 452 -0.97 -25.82 -9.15
C GLN A 452 -1.96 -25.80 -7.98
N LEU A 453 -3.23 -26.09 -8.22
CA LEU A 453 -4.28 -26.03 -7.22
C LEU A 453 -4.77 -27.41 -6.74
N SER A 454 -4.33 -28.50 -7.35
CA SER A 454 -4.73 -29.87 -7.00
C SER A 454 -4.55 -30.18 -5.52
N PHE A 455 -3.40 -29.82 -4.94
CA PHE A 455 -3.17 -30.01 -3.49
C PHE A 455 -4.22 -29.29 -2.64
N ILE A 456 -4.49 -27.98 -2.94
CA ILE A 456 -5.43 -27.16 -2.18
C ILE A 456 -6.87 -27.66 -2.38
N ALA A 457 -7.23 -28.09 -3.59
CA ALA A 457 -8.53 -28.69 -3.88
C ALA A 457 -8.75 -29.96 -3.06
N LYS A 458 -7.77 -30.88 -3.04
CA LYS A 458 -7.82 -32.12 -2.22
C LYS A 458 -7.88 -31.82 -0.73
N LEU A 459 -7.15 -30.83 -0.25
CA LEU A 459 -7.22 -30.40 1.16
C LEU A 459 -8.62 -29.90 1.53
N ASN A 460 -9.28 -29.15 0.65
CA ASN A 460 -10.66 -28.71 0.86
C ASN A 460 -11.66 -29.85 0.78
N LYS A 461 -11.47 -30.86 -0.09
CA LYS A 461 -12.25 -32.10 -0.09
C LYS A 461 -12.08 -32.87 1.24
N LEU A 462 -10.83 -32.97 1.73
CA LEU A 462 -10.53 -33.57 3.02
C LEU A 462 -11.29 -32.88 4.15
N LEU A 463 -11.21 -31.54 4.21
CA LEU A 463 -11.91 -30.76 5.22
C LEU A 463 -13.43 -30.90 5.12
N CYS A 464 -14.01 -30.93 3.93
CA CYS A 464 -15.42 -31.13 3.69
C CYS A 464 -15.88 -32.50 4.28
N PHE A 465 -15.18 -33.58 3.93
CA PHE A 465 -15.51 -34.93 4.47
C PHE A 465 -15.23 -35.06 5.96
N TRP A 466 -14.22 -34.38 6.48
CA TRP A 466 -13.93 -34.33 7.90
C TRP A 466 -15.07 -33.65 8.67
N LEU A 467 -15.58 -32.52 8.16
CA LEU A 467 -16.72 -31.79 8.73
C LEU A 467 -18.03 -32.61 8.65
N GLU A 468 -18.23 -33.43 7.63
CA GLU A 468 -19.36 -34.34 7.51
C GLU A 468 -19.23 -35.59 8.39
N GLY A 469 -18.04 -35.93 8.86
CA GLY A 469 -17.80 -37.16 9.64
C GLY A 469 -17.59 -38.42 8.80
N ASN A 470 -17.27 -38.27 7.52
CA ASN A 470 -17.04 -39.36 6.59
C ASN A 470 -15.63 -39.94 6.74
N ARG A 471 -15.48 -40.85 7.75
CA ARG A 471 -14.17 -41.43 8.14
C ARG A 471 -13.46 -42.16 7.01
N LEU A 472 -14.19 -42.83 6.12
CA LEU A 472 -13.59 -43.60 5.03
C LEU A 472 -12.95 -42.67 3.99
N LYS A 473 -13.66 -41.62 3.58
CA LYS A 473 -13.15 -40.63 2.63
C LYS A 473 -12.02 -39.78 3.23
N VAL A 474 -12.11 -39.43 4.51
CA VAL A 474 -11.03 -38.72 5.22
C VAL A 474 -9.74 -39.53 5.15
N ARG A 475 -9.77 -40.82 5.47
CA ARG A 475 -8.58 -41.68 5.41
C ARG A 475 -8.02 -41.84 3.99
N ALA A 476 -8.89 -42.02 2.99
CA ALA A 476 -8.48 -42.18 1.60
C ALA A 476 -7.73 -40.92 1.10
N ILE A 477 -8.35 -39.74 1.26
CA ILE A 477 -7.75 -38.48 0.78
C ILE A 477 -6.50 -38.09 1.60
N SER A 478 -6.49 -38.34 2.92
CA SER A 478 -5.29 -38.15 3.73
C SER A 478 -4.12 -39.00 3.24
N ALA A 479 -4.35 -40.25 2.87
CA ALA A 479 -3.32 -41.12 2.33
C ALA A 479 -2.81 -40.63 0.96
N GLU A 480 -3.68 -40.13 0.09
CA GLU A 480 -3.30 -39.53 -1.19
C GLU A 480 -2.46 -38.27 -1.00
N LEU A 481 -2.85 -37.37 -0.10
CA LEU A 481 -2.11 -36.15 0.19
C LEU A 481 -0.72 -36.45 0.79
N LEU A 482 -0.65 -37.40 1.73
CA LEU A 482 0.63 -37.77 2.35
C LEU A 482 1.60 -38.47 1.38
N ALA A 483 1.11 -39.07 0.30
CA ALA A 483 1.94 -39.73 -0.72
C ALA A 483 2.68 -38.74 -1.65
N VAL A 484 2.32 -37.46 -1.67
CA VAL A 484 2.89 -36.45 -2.58
C VAL A 484 4.22 -35.84 -2.08
N GLY A 485 4.67 -36.20 -0.86
CA GLY A 485 5.94 -35.67 -0.31
C GLY A 485 5.83 -34.26 0.24
N LEU A 486 4.92 -34.04 1.16
CA LEU A 486 4.66 -32.75 1.84
C LEU A 486 5.76 -32.41 2.84
N SER A 487 5.78 -31.12 3.29
CA SER A 487 6.55 -30.74 4.48
C SER A 487 6.06 -31.51 5.72
N GLU A 488 6.97 -31.77 6.67
CA GLU A 488 6.64 -32.48 7.92
C GLU A 488 5.47 -31.78 8.66
N ASP A 489 5.46 -30.47 8.66
CA ASP A 489 4.43 -29.63 9.29
C ASP A 489 3.04 -29.82 8.67
N THR A 490 2.96 -29.72 7.34
CA THR A 490 1.71 -29.92 6.62
C THR A 490 1.20 -31.35 6.76
N ALA A 491 2.10 -32.35 6.69
CA ALA A 491 1.77 -33.75 6.91
C ALA A 491 1.20 -33.98 8.31
N ALA A 492 1.80 -33.39 9.35
CA ALA A 492 1.32 -33.48 10.73
C ALA A 492 -0.13 -32.99 10.88
N VAL A 493 -0.51 -31.91 10.22
CA VAL A 493 -1.89 -31.38 10.25
C VAL A 493 -2.87 -32.34 9.55
N ILE A 494 -2.49 -32.93 8.40
CA ILE A 494 -3.32 -33.90 7.68
C ILE A 494 -3.52 -35.17 8.53
N GLU A 495 -2.44 -35.67 9.16
CA GLU A 495 -2.51 -36.80 10.09
C GLU A 495 -3.39 -36.48 11.30
N LEU A 496 -3.29 -35.25 11.84
CA LEU A 496 -4.12 -34.79 12.95
C LEU A 496 -5.62 -34.87 12.60
N LEU A 497 -6.02 -34.37 11.41
CA LEU A 497 -7.40 -34.49 10.91
C LEU A 497 -7.86 -35.96 10.80
N SER A 498 -7.00 -36.83 10.26
CA SER A 498 -7.30 -38.27 10.14
C SER A 498 -7.41 -38.95 11.50
N ASN A 499 -6.56 -38.58 12.45
CA ASN A 499 -6.48 -39.17 13.79
C ASN A 499 -7.62 -38.76 14.72
N THR A 500 -8.37 -37.70 14.43
CA THR A 500 -9.56 -37.32 15.22
C THR A 500 -10.60 -38.43 15.32
N TYR A 501 -10.54 -39.44 14.45
CA TYR A 501 -11.42 -40.60 14.45
C TYR A 501 -10.80 -41.85 15.06
N THR A 502 -9.57 -41.79 15.54
CA THR A 502 -8.89 -42.92 16.19
C THR A 502 -9.00 -42.86 17.71
N LYS A 503 -8.89 -44.02 18.40
CA LYS A 503 -8.91 -44.06 19.88
C LYS A 503 -7.55 -43.72 20.51
N GLN A 504 -6.45 -43.74 19.71
CA GLN A 504 -5.11 -43.40 20.19
C GLN A 504 -4.91 -41.87 20.06
N LYS A 505 -4.66 -41.21 21.18
CA LYS A 505 -4.23 -39.82 21.22
C LYS A 505 -2.68 -39.78 21.07
N GLU A 506 -2.23 -39.52 19.89
CA GLU A 506 -0.85 -39.12 19.67
C GLU A 506 -0.79 -37.60 19.62
N PHE A 507 0.06 -36.98 20.47
CA PHE A 507 0.32 -35.56 20.39
C PHE A 507 1.31 -35.31 19.26
N LYS A 508 0.91 -34.46 18.31
CA LYS A 508 1.73 -34.08 17.16
C LYS A 508 2.41 -32.75 17.42
N TYR A 509 3.71 -32.72 17.17
CA TYR A 509 4.41 -31.43 17.04
C TYR A 509 4.05 -30.84 15.69
N ILE A 510 3.73 -29.54 15.66
CA ILE A 510 3.37 -28.78 14.48
C ILE A 510 4.21 -27.50 14.52
N GLY A 511 5.05 -27.29 13.51
CA GLY A 511 5.84 -26.08 13.35
C GLY A 511 5.02 -24.93 12.75
N SER A 512 5.67 -23.80 12.46
CA SER A 512 5.00 -22.55 12.07
C SER A 512 4.16 -22.65 10.79
N GLU A 513 4.63 -23.39 9.78
CA GLU A 513 3.89 -23.60 8.53
C GLU A 513 2.60 -24.40 8.78
N GLY A 514 2.71 -25.51 9.47
CA GLY A 514 1.54 -26.35 9.82
C GLY A 514 0.58 -25.61 10.76
N MET A 515 1.09 -24.77 11.68
CA MET A 515 0.25 -24.00 12.57
C MET A 515 -0.59 -22.96 11.81
N THR A 516 -0.03 -22.33 10.76
CA THR A 516 -0.80 -21.43 9.88
C THR A 516 -1.98 -22.16 9.22
N LEU A 517 -1.74 -23.37 8.70
CA LEU A 517 -2.78 -24.21 8.13
C LEU A 517 -3.82 -24.64 9.20
N LEU A 518 -3.36 -25.01 10.38
CA LEU A 518 -4.23 -25.41 11.50
C LEU A 518 -5.14 -24.25 11.94
N LEU A 519 -4.61 -23.03 12.03
CA LEU A 519 -5.39 -21.84 12.37
C LEU A 519 -6.50 -21.57 11.36
N GLU A 520 -6.23 -21.74 10.06
CA GLU A 520 -7.26 -21.61 9.03
C GLU A 520 -8.35 -22.68 9.16
N ILE A 521 -7.97 -23.94 9.44
CA ILE A 521 -8.93 -25.02 9.67
C ILE A 521 -9.76 -24.76 10.94
N VAL A 522 -9.14 -24.28 12.01
CA VAL A 522 -9.82 -23.92 13.27
C VAL A 522 -10.83 -22.80 13.02
N LYS A 523 -10.41 -21.72 12.35
CA LYS A 523 -11.28 -20.60 11.99
C LYS A 523 -12.51 -21.07 11.23
N ARG A 524 -12.32 -21.82 10.16
CA ARG A 524 -13.42 -22.38 9.34
C ARG A 524 -14.31 -23.34 10.09
N THR A 525 -13.77 -24.08 11.06
CA THR A 525 -14.52 -24.99 11.93
C THR A 525 -15.38 -24.21 12.92
N LEU A 526 -14.85 -23.11 13.47
CA LEU A 526 -15.58 -22.18 14.33
C LEU A 526 -16.67 -21.42 13.58
N ASP A 527 -16.42 -21.01 12.32
CA ASP A 527 -17.42 -20.40 11.44
C ASP A 527 -18.67 -21.26 11.27
N LEU A 528 -18.49 -22.59 11.27
CA LEU A 528 -19.59 -23.57 11.22
C LEU A 528 -20.25 -23.90 12.58
N GLY A 529 -19.75 -23.25 13.66
CA GLY A 529 -20.20 -23.57 15.02
C GLY A 529 -19.82 -24.98 15.52
N ALA A 530 -18.83 -25.63 14.87
CA ALA A 530 -18.45 -27.02 15.18
C ALA A 530 -17.39 -27.09 16.31
N ILE A 531 -17.62 -26.40 17.44
CA ILE A 531 -16.69 -26.27 18.57
C ILE A 531 -16.17 -27.64 19.08
N LYS A 532 -16.99 -28.67 19.16
CA LYS A 532 -16.57 -30.01 19.61
C LYS A 532 -15.52 -30.63 18.70
N ARG A 533 -15.60 -30.38 17.38
CA ARG A 533 -14.59 -30.82 16.42
C ARG A 533 -13.30 -30.03 16.54
N CYS A 534 -13.44 -28.74 16.76
CA CYS A 534 -12.31 -27.82 17.00
C CYS A 534 -11.55 -28.29 18.26
N SER A 535 -12.21 -28.49 19.38
CA SER A 535 -11.57 -28.95 20.62
C SER A 535 -10.92 -30.33 20.46
N LEU A 536 -11.55 -31.24 19.71
CA LEU A 536 -10.99 -32.56 19.42
C LEU A 536 -9.72 -32.47 18.58
N LEU A 537 -9.71 -31.61 17.56
CA LEU A 537 -8.54 -31.34 16.71
C LEU A 537 -7.37 -30.78 17.56
N LEU A 538 -7.62 -29.72 18.30
CA LEU A 538 -6.61 -29.06 19.12
C LEU A 538 -6.07 -29.95 20.26
N SER A 539 -6.88 -30.87 20.77
CA SER A 539 -6.44 -31.84 21.81
C SER A 539 -5.38 -32.84 21.33
N GLY A 540 -5.09 -32.91 20.03
CA GLY A 540 -4.00 -33.71 19.46
C GLY A 540 -2.71 -32.92 19.17
N VAL A 541 -2.71 -31.62 19.41
CA VAL A 541 -1.53 -30.75 19.21
C VAL A 541 -0.66 -30.79 20.47
N SER A 542 0.67 -30.85 20.31
CA SER A 542 1.60 -30.85 21.43
C SER A 542 1.61 -29.49 22.15
N SER A 543 1.83 -29.50 23.47
CA SER A 543 1.93 -28.27 24.25
C SER A 543 3.07 -27.36 23.74
N GLN A 544 4.17 -27.95 23.28
CA GLN A 544 5.30 -27.22 22.73
C GLN A 544 4.92 -26.39 21.50
N SER A 545 4.06 -26.90 20.62
CA SER A 545 3.57 -26.18 19.45
C SER A 545 2.57 -25.07 19.82
N MET A 546 1.84 -25.23 20.91
CA MET A 546 0.77 -24.30 21.29
C MET A 546 1.29 -23.03 21.98
N VAL A 547 2.46 -23.09 22.59
CA VAL A 547 3.02 -22.04 23.46
C VAL A 547 3.01 -20.65 22.80
N GLU A 548 3.49 -20.55 21.58
CA GLU A 548 3.58 -19.27 20.85
C GLU A 548 2.21 -18.79 20.33
N TYR A 549 1.19 -19.66 20.35
CA TYR A 549 -0.12 -19.40 19.76
C TYR A 549 -1.26 -19.27 20.75
N TYR A 550 -0.98 -19.35 22.07
CA TYR A 550 -2.00 -19.21 23.09
C TYR A 550 -2.78 -17.91 23.02
N LEU A 551 -2.11 -16.76 22.75
CA LEU A 551 -2.77 -15.47 22.58
C LEU A 551 -3.71 -15.51 21.36
N VAL A 552 -3.24 -16.04 20.22
CA VAL A 552 -4.02 -16.13 18.97
C VAL A 552 -5.25 -17.01 19.14
N PHE A 553 -5.13 -18.17 19.80
CA PHE A 553 -6.28 -19.01 20.10
C PHE A 553 -7.23 -18.37 21.09
N GLY A 554 -6.71 -17.68 22.11
CA GLY A 554 -7.52 -16.91 23.06
C GLY A 554 -8.35 -15.86 22.34
N GLU A 555 -7.75 -15.11 21.44
CA GLU A 555 -8.42 -14.10 20.62
C GLU A 555 -9.49 -14.74 19.70
N PHE A 556 -9.15 -15.82 18.99
CA PHE A 556 -10.11 -16.53 18.15
C PHE A 556 -11.33 -16.99 18.94
N PHE A 557 -11.12 -17.72 20.03
CA PHE A 557 -12.25 -18.22 20.82
C PHE A 557 -13.09 -17.08 21.41
N TYR A 558 -12.48 -15.98 21.78
CA TYR A 558 -13.19 -14.78 22.22
C TYR A 558 -14.08 -14.20 21.11
N GLN A 559 -13.55 -14.00 19.91
CA GLN A 559 -14.27 -13.48 18.75
C GLN A 559 -15.48 -14.36 18.35
N TYR A 560 -15.41 -15.65 18.64
CA TYR A 560 -16.51 -16.61 18.37
C TYR A 560 -17.45 -16.83 19.58
N GLY A 561 -17.33 -16.02 20.65
CA GLY A 561 -18.19 -16.06 21.81
C GLY A 561 -17.92 -17.23 22.77
N HIS A 562 -16.78 -17.93 22.62
CA HIS A 562 -16.38 -19.03 23.50
C HIS A 562 -15.50 -18.53 24.65
N VAL A 563 -16.05 -17.59 25.45
CA VAL A 563 -15.32 -16.83 26.48
C VAL A 563 -14.56 -17.68 27.49
N ASN A 564 -15.08 -18.82 27.92
CA ASN A 564 -14.41 -19.70 28.89
C ASN A 564 -13.17 -20.37 28.31
N ILE A 565 -13.22 -20.79 27.04
CA ILE A 565 -12.07 -21.39 26.34
C ILE A 565 -11.02 -20.31 26.06
N ALA A 566 -11.47 -19.14 25.65
CA ALA A 566 -10.60 -17.98 25.45
C ALA A 566 -9.83 -17.62 26.71
N GLU A 567 -10.53 -17.55 27.86
CA GLU A 567 -9.92 -17.24 29.15
C GLU A 567 -8.84 -18.26 29.53
N GLU A 568 -9.07 -19.56 29.27
CA GLU A 568 -8.10 -20.60 29.55
C GLU A 568 -6.81 -20.44 28.73
N TYR A 569 -6.94 -20.20 27.42
CA TYR A 569 -5.77 -19.93 26.55
C TYR A 569 -5.02 -18.66 26.95
N LEU A 570 -5.73 -17.59 27.27
CA LEU A 570 -5.11 -16.34 27.71
C LEU A 570 -4.37 -16.49 29.04
N LYS A 571 -4.90 -17.27 29.99
CA LYS A 571 -4.19 -17.58 31.25
C LYS A 571 -2.91 -18.37 31.00
N GLN A 572 -2.93 -19.35 30.09
CA GLN A 572 -1.73 -20.08 29.70
C GLN A 572 -0.69 -19.18 29.03
N HIS A 573 -1.15 -18.21 28.19
CA HIS A 573 -0.26 -17.20 27.63
C HIS A 573 0.39 -16.34 28.71
N MET A 574 -0.39 -15.91 29.71
CA MET A 574 0.08 -15.04 30.79
C MET A 574 1.08 -15.72 31.77
N GLU A 575 1.11 -17.06 31.84
CA GLU A 575 2.13 -17.77 32.61
C GLU A 575 3.56 -17.55 32.07
N GLN A 576 3.68 -17.24 30.78
CA GLN A 576 4.96 -17.01 30.10
C GLN A 576 5.19 -15.55 29.74
N ASN A 577 4.14 -14.79 29.51
CA ASN A 577 4.16 -13.40 29.05
C ASN A 577 3.32 -12.52 30.01
N SER A 578 3.78 -12.41 31.25
CA SER A 578 3.07 -11.75 32.38
C SER A 578 2.86 -10.24 32.18
N GLU A 579 3.51 -9.61 31.20
CA GLU A 579 3.45 -8.17 30.92
C GLU A 579 2.74 -7.83 29.60
N ASP A 580 1.99 -8.80 29.00
CA ASP A 580 1.30 -8.58 27.72
C ASP A 580 0.01 -7.78 27.92
N ALA A 581 0.06 -6.51 27.51
CA ALA A 581 -1.09 -5.60 27.59
C ALA A 581 -2.32 -6.06 26.80
N ALA A 582 -2.11 -6.69 25.61
CA ALA A 582 -3.20 -7.17 24.78
C ALA A 582 -3.94 -8.35 25.44
N ALA A 583 -3.20 -9.27 26.07
CA ALA A 583 -3.79 -10.37 26.83
C ALA A 583 -4.61 -9.87 28.03
N TYR A 584 -4.10 -8.90 28.79
CA TYR A 584 -4.86 -8.25 29.87
C TYR A 584 -6.12 -7.56 29.35
N PHE A 585 -6.02 -6.86 28.23
CA PHE A 585 -7.20 -6.23 27.62
C PHE A 585 -8.28 -7.24 27.23
N LEU A 586 -7.91 -8.36 26.62
CA LEU A 586 -8.86 -9.43 26.26
C LEU A 586 -9.48 -10.08 27.50
N LEU A 587 -8.69 -10.32 28.55
CA LEU A 587 -9.20 -10.81 29.83
C LEU A 587 -10.20 -9.81 30.45
N ALA A 588 -9.94 -8.51 30.35
CA ALA A 588 -10.85 -7.47 30.80
C ALA A 588 -12.18 -7.50 30.02
N GLU A 589 -12.14 -7.62 28.70
CA GLU A 589 -13.35 -7.77 27.86
C GLU A 589 -14.14 -9.03 28.23
N ILE A 590 -13.47 -10.17 28.44
CA ILE A 590 -14.09 -11.42 28.92
C ILE A 590 -14.78 -11.20 30.27
N LYS A 591 -14.11 -10.60 31.25
CA LYS A 591 -14.68 -10.34 32.58
C LYS A 591 -15.86 -9.39 32.53
N LYS A 592 -15.79 -8.40 31.67
CA LYS A 592 -16.94 -7.49 31.40
C LYS A 592 -18.16 -8.23 30.83
N GLU A 593 -17.97 -9.15 29.89
CA GLU A 593 -19.04 -10.00 29.35
C GLU A 593 -19.64 -10.96 30.39
N GLN A 594 -18.79 -11.43 31.32
CA GLN A 594 -19.22 -12.23 32.48
C GLN A 594 -19.87 -11.40 33.60
N GLU A 595 -20.02 -10.07 33.43
CA GLU A 595 -20.54 -9.13 34.43
C GLU A 595 -19.66 -9.04 35.70
N LEU A 596 -18.41 -9.50 35.65
CA LEU A 596 -17.41 -9.42 36.71
C LEU A 596 -16.64 -8.10 36.60
N TYR A 597 -17.34 -6.98 36.83
CA TYR A 597 -16.85 -5.64 36.47
C TYR A 597 -15.62 -5.23 37.24
N PHE A 598 -15.49 -5.61 38.51
CA PHE A 598 -14.30 -5.27 39.32
C PHE A 598 -13.04 -6.00 38.82
N ASP A 599 -13.16 -7.27 38.46
CA ASP A 599 -12.05 -8.01 37.81
C ASP A 599 -11.69 -7.42 36.45
N ALA A 600 -12.69 -6.98 35.67
CA ALA A 600 -12.47 -6.31 34.40
C ALA A 600 -11.72 -4.98 34.56
N ILE A 601 -12.06 -4.18 35.58
CA ILE A 601 -11.35 -2.94 35.91
C ILE A 601 -9.88 -3.22 36.21
N ASP A 602 -9.58 -4.23 37.07
CA ASP A 602 -8.22 -4.60 37.43
C ASP A 602 -7.41 -5.01 36.19
N TYR A 603 -8.00 -5.77 35.29
CA TYR A 603 -7.34 -6.19 34.05
C TYR A 603 -7.13 -5.02 33.07
N TYR A 604 -8.08 -4.10 32.89
CA TYR A 604 -7.86 -2.90 32.09
C TYR A 604 -6.76 -1.99 32.67
N GLN A 605 -6.69 -1.85 33.99
CA GLN A 605 -5.63 -1.08 34.64
C GLN A 605 -4.26 -1.70 34.39
N LYS A 606 -4.15 -3.04 34.40
CA LYS A 606 -2.92 -3.75 34.04
C LYS A 606 -2.56 -3.55 32.57
N ALA A 607 -3.52 -3.62 31.66
CA ALA A 607 -3.29 -3.32 30.25
C ALA A 607 -2.72 -1.89 30.06
N LEU A 608 -3.27 -0.90 30.76
CA LEU A 608 -2.78 0.48 30.76
C LEU A 608 -1.39 0.62 31.41
N GLN A 609 -1.08 -0.17 32.43
CA GLN A 609 0.23 -0.16 33.07
C GLN A 609 1.32 -0.61 32.08
N PHE A 610 1.05 -1.62 31.27
CA PHE A 610 2.02 -2.18 30.33
C PHE A 610 2.05 -1.46 28.98
N ASP A 611 0.93 -0.90 28.53
CA ASP A 611 0.89 -0.04 27.33
C ASP A 611 0.05 1.23 27.58
N PRO A 612 0.63 2.27 28.20
CA PRO A 612 -0.07 3.50 28.53
C PRO A 612 -0.36 4.40 27.32
N LYS A 613 0.16 4.08 26.15
CA LYS A 613 -0.06 4.86 24.91
C LYS A 613 -1.17 4.30 24.00
N GLU A 614 -1.87 3.25 24.41
CA GLU A 614 -3.00 2.71 23.63
C GLU A 614 -4.34 3.35 24.07
N PRO A 615 -4.94 4.26 23.29
CA PRO A 615 -6.13 5.02 23.68
C PRO A 615 -7.34 4.14 23.99
N LYS A 616 -7.49 3.03 23.26
CA LYS A 616 -8.60 2.08 23.39
C LYS A 616 -8.75 1.57 24.84
N TYR A 617 -7.64 1.37 25.56
CA TYR A 617 -7.70 0.87 26.94
C TYR A 617 -8.30 1.90 27.89
N TYR A 618 -7.98 3.19 27.73
CA TYR A 618 -8.61 4.28 28.49
C TYR A 618 -10.11 4.35 28.20
N ILE A 619 -10.47 4.32 26.94
CA ILE A 619 -11.88 4.46 26.51
C ILE A 619 -12.71 3.32 27.11
N LYS A 620 -12.23 2.07 26.99
CA LYS A 620 -12.98 0.91 27.50
C LYS A 620 -13.08 0.90 29.03
N LEU A 621 -12.02 1.32 29.72
CA LEU A 621 -12.03 1.45 31.17
C LEU A 621 -13.01 2.57 31.64
N ILE A 622 -12.99 3.74 30.99
CA ILE A 622 -13.94 4.84 31.29
C ILE A 622 -15.38 4.38 31.07
N GLN A 623 -15.68 3.77 29.92
CA GLN A 623 -17.01 3.22 29.62
C GLN A 623 -17.48 2.22 30.68
N LEU A 624 -16.56 1.38 31.20
CA LEU A 624 -16.89 0.43 32.25
C LEU A 624 -17.16 1.12 33.59
N TYR A 625 -16.38 2.15 33.96
CA TYR A 625 -16.67 2.94 35.16
C TYR A 625 -18.04 3.64 35.10
N GLU A 626 -18.38 4.20 33.93
CA GLU A 626 -19.70 4.82 33.73
C GLU A 626 -20.83 3.80 33.89
N LYS A 627 -20.65 2.60 33.32
CA LYS A 627 -21.62 1.50 33.47
C LYS A 627 -21.79 1.09 34.92
N VAL A 628 -20.70 0.84 35.65
CA VAL A 628 -20.72 0.44 37.06
C VAL A 628 -21.36 1.53 37.93
N ARG A 629 -21.02 2.81 37.65
CA ARG A 629 -21.66 3.96 38.33
C ARG A 629 -23.18 3.96 38.14
N ALA A 630 -23.66 3.76 36.91
CA ALA A 630 -25.08 3.75 36.61
C ALA A 630 -25.81 2.58 37.33
N GLU A 631 -25.22 1.39 37.35
CA GLU A 631 -25.79 0.22 38.03
C GLU A 631 -25.87 0.42 39.55
N LEU A 632 -24.80 0.96 40.18
CA LEU A 632 -24.82 1.28 41.62
C LEU A 632 -25.85 2.35 41.96
N LEU A 633 -26.02 3.35 41.10
CA LEU A 633 -27.06 4.37 41.30
C LEU A 633 -28.47 3.79 41.17
N LYS A 634 -28.73 2.89 40.22
CA LYS A 634 -30.00 2.17 40.10
C LYS A 634 -30.31 1.35 41.37
N GLU A 635 -29.33 0.65 41.90
CA GLU A 635 -29.45 -0.11 43.15
C GLU A 635 -29.74 0.84 44.33
N ALA A 636 -29.04 1.99 44.44
CA ALA A 636 -29.21 2.97 45.48
C ALA A 636 -30.61 3.64 45.41
N VAL A 637 -31.13 3.94 44.23
CA VAL A 637 -32.51 4.48 44.05
C VAL A 637 -33.56 3.50 44.56
N VAL A 638 -33.37 2.21 44.29
CA VAL A 638 -34.30 1.15 44.76
C VAL A 638 -34.22 0.96 46.26
N LYS A 639 -33.01 1.03 46.84
CA LYS A 639 -32.75 0.76 48.26
C LYS A 639 -33.08 1.95 49.17
N TYR A 640 -33.00 3.17 48.65
CA TYR A 640 -33.20 4.41 49.38
C TYR A 640 -34.11 5.38 48.62
N PRO A 641 -35.38 5.02 48.34
CA PRO A 641 -36.31 5.81 47.51
C PRO A 641 -36.67 7.17 48.14
N GLU A 642 -36.49 7.30 49.45
CA GLU A 642 -36.73 8.54 50.19
C GLU A 642 -35.66 9.63 49.99
N PHE A 643 -34.55 9.28 49.34
CA PHE A 643 -33.43 10.23 49.10
C PHE A 643 -33.35 10.58 47.62
N PRO A 644 -33.90 11.74 47.17
CA PRO A 644 -33.94 12.13 45.74
C PRO A 644 -32.57 12.29 45.08
N ILE A 645 -31.50 12.46 45.90
CA ILE A 645 -30.15 12.66 45.39
C ILE A 645 -29.69 11.52 44.45
N PHE A 646 -30.05 10.26 44.76
CA PHE A 646 -29.69 9.15 43.93
C PHE A 646 -30.40 9.14 42.58
N GLY A 647 -31.68 9.62 42.52
CA GLY A 647 -32.41 9.80 41.28
C GLY A 647 -31.78 10.89 40.42
N THR A 648 -31.41 12.04 41.01
CA THR A 648 -30.73 13.12 40.28
C THR A 648 -29.41 12.68 39.70
N LEU A 649 -28.58 11.96 40.49
CA LEU A 649 -27.30 11.45 40.05
C LEU A 649 -27.45 10.38 38.94
N LEU A 650 -28.52 9.58 38.97
CA LEU A 650 -28.83 8.62 37.92
C LEU A 650 -29.20 9.30 36.61
N GLU A 651 -30.06 10.34 36.65
CA GLU A 651 -30.41 11.13 35.48
C GLU A 651 -29.19 11.84 34.85
N GLU A 652 -28.20 12.26 35.68
CA GLU A 652 -26.93 12.78 35.19
C GLU A 652 -26.05 11.72 34.56
N ALA A 653 -26.07 10.50 35.05
CA ALA A 653 -25.27 9.40 34.53
C ALA A 653 -25.87 8.78 33.23
N GLU A 654 -27.16 8.98 32.98
CA GLU A 654 -27.84 8.51 31.76
C GLU A 654 -27.87 9.56 30.61
N LYS A 655 -27.41 10.79 30.87
CA LYS A 655 -27.17 11.84 29.86
C LYS A 655 -25.77 11.69 29.22
#